data_5cd30e5bddee2580abf235586273468d
#
_entry.id   5cd30e5bddee2580abf235586273468d
#
_cell.length_a   1.000
_cell.length_b   1.000
_cell.length_c   1.000
_cell.angle_alpha   90.00
_cell.angle_beta   90.00
_cell.angle_gamma   90.00
#
_symmetry.space_group_name_H-M   'P 1'
#
loop_
_entity.id
_entity.type
_entity.pdbx_description
1 polymer ?
#
loop_
_entity_poly.entity_id
_entity_poly.type
_entity_poly.pdbx_seq_one_letter_code
_entity_poly.pdbx_strand_id
1 'polypeptide(L)'
;MTTVRSNDATQPSPQTEGLLDQLSAEFHATACVVVPWFLDNMPKMYFQDTSPEAQRVHLRSILAAKTSGRPIDVTLKSPDGHSITAIRSGNRAGVLADIVRDLPMDSSLRAAKIHSSKDGELVIDTFEFGEQEPYDKSNAAQNAAIETTIEFSRTHHPSLQADALRKFLIGSSARYLTTLTPLRMCRHFELFRQISGTDKPIVSLESEDDPTTSRITIAVSNARTRTMLERAARILMRHNASITRAHLDIVQDAPYGSVTFVGFIAQWADHTRIDAKDPRWAPLHSEIMRLKWLDFRVVELIGRRPEFTLPQGELISAFADLVRQMLVPTDALAFSRDRVTSTMESRAAITLPILELFTSRFDPTKPLADAEFNARSATLRTTIDAISDSDDAREIFSAFLRAVQAVLRTNFFVADRFSFSVRLDPALLVGPTRPELPFGVFFVYGRGFHGFHVRFKEIARGGLRVVKPANAVLFDRESERLFDEVYGLAFAQQLKNKDIPEGGAKAAIVLEPPAETNRCVKAFVDGILDLITPEPVTRSRIVDHLGREEFIFLGPDENITPMHIDWIVAHAAARKYPLANAFMSSKPNGGINHKEYGVTSEGVNVFLRIALLSQGIDPTKQRFTVKITGGPDGDVAGNMMRILHRDYGANACIVGVADGSGVGEDPQGLDHAELERLFVAGLAISHFNPKSLSAKGRVVKADTPEGVQLRNSLHNRLVCDAFIPGGGRPATINERNWREYLQPNGKPSSPLIVEGANLFLTPDARISLAKAGTLIIKDSSANKCGVMCSSFEIASSMLLNEEQFLKIKPTFVGQVLEKLREAARQEAIILLGEGRRHPSVPLPELSTKLSLAINASANAIQPAVASWAANNREIFREVVLNHMPRELSKTVGERIFAELPTAYLEWVVAKGVASRIVYREGIDFFASMEPSAVAETALRYLQKELEMRGLIQEVQGSKLQHAARIAALLERAGIRAALLEIET
;
A
#
# COMPACT_ATOMS: atom_id res chain seq x y z
N MET A 1 73.65 24.07 -3.73
CA MET A 1 73.88 24.88 -4.96
C MET A 1 72.49 25.31 -5.49
N THR A 2 72.39 26.63 -5.40
CA THR A 2 71.48 27.53 -6.16
C THR A 2 69.98 27.22 -6.23
N THR A 3 69.23 27.71 -5.28
CA THR A 3 67.86 28.08 -5.26
C THR A 3 67.51 29.12 -6.35
N VAL A 4 66.68 28.77 -7.31
CA VAL A 4 65.96 29.76 -8.13
C VAL A 4 64.61 30.03 -7.47
N ARG A 5 64.53 31.22 -6.87
CA ARG A 5 63.26 31.86 -6.50
C ARG A 5 62.61 32.42 -7.77
N SER A 6 61.53 31.93 -8.24
CA SER A 6 60.68 32.63 -9.19
C SER A 6 59.74 33.57 -8.41
N ASN A 7 60.07 34.82 -8.47
CA ASN A 7 59.16 35.93 -8.14
C ASN A 7 58.12 36.04 -9.28
N ASP A 8 56.95 35.58 -9.06
CA ASP A 8 55.72 36.05 -9.72
C ASP A 8 54.70 36.44 -8.64
N ALA A 9 54.99 37.57 -8.02
CA ALA A 9 54.04 38.32 -7.21
C ALA A 9 53.05 38.99 -8.19
N THR A 10 51.98 38.33 -8.58
CA THR A 10 50.81 38.98 -9.19
C THR A 10 50.28 40.02 -8.22
N GLN A 11 50.34 41.32 -8.60
CA GLN A 11 49.74 42.40 -7.82
C GLN A 11 48.28 42.09 -7.52
N PRO A 12 47.82 42.25 -6.28
CA PRO A 12 46.42 42.04 -5.90
C PRO A 12 45.52 42.97 -6.73
N SER A 13 44.34 42.46 -7.11
CA SER A 13 43.34 43.27 -7.85
C SER A 13 42.90 44.45 -6.98
N PRO A 14 42.48 45.61 -7.56
CA PRO A 14 42.01 46.78 -6.78
C PRO A 14 40.88 46.46 -5.79
N GLN A 15 40.11 45.39 -6.01
CA GLN A 15 39.11 44.89 -5.08
C GLN A 15 39.74 44.18 -3.87
N THR A 16 40.88 43.57 -4.05
CA THR A 16 41.64 42.85 -3.00
C THR A 16 42.31 43.82 -2.04
N GLU A 17 42.89 44.95 -2.55
CA GLU A 17 43.52 45.98 -1.73
C GLU A 17 42.49 46.70 -0.85
N GLY A 18 41.32 47.06 -1.41
CA GLY A 18 40.26 47.74 -0.64
C GLY A 18 39.63 46.85 0.45
N LEU A 19 39.56 45.53 0.24
CA LEU A 19 39.08 44.57 1.23
C LEU A 19 40.10 44.35 2.34
N LEU A 20 41.40 44.28 1.98
CA LEU A 20 42.48 44.09 2.92
C LEU A 20 42.65 45.31 3.84
N ASP A 21 42.58 46.56 3.31
CA ASP A 21 42.68 47.82 4.08
C ASP A 21 41.53 47.94 5.10
N GLN A 22 40.30 47.59 4.71
CA GLN A 22 39.16 47.68 5.62
C GLN A 22 39.24 46.65 6.77
N LEU A 23 39.62 45.41 6.49
CA LEU A 23 39.70 44.37 7.49
C LEU A 23 40.97 44.45 8.34
N SER A 24 42.07 45.00 7.82
CA SER A 24 43.30 45.25 8.59
C SER A 24 43.08 46.26 9.70
N ALA A 25 42.17 47.22 9.52
CA ALA A 25 41.82 48.18 10.57
C ALA A 25 41.13 47.51 11.78
N GLU A 26 40.42 46.46 11.58
CA GLU A 26 39.72 45.74 12.65
C GLU A 26 40.51 44.53 13.22
N PHE A 27 41.29 43.82 12.42
CA PHE A 27 41.91 42.54 12.78
C PHE A 27 43.45 42.52 12.68
N HIS A 28 44.08 43.69 12.40
CA HIS A 28 45.56 43.90 12.40
C HIS A 28 46.32 42.77 11.67
N ALA A 29 47.35 42.23 12.34
CA ALA A 29 48.23 41.20 11.77
C ALA A 29 47.52 39.94 11.29
N THR A 30 46.38 39.54 11.87
CA THR A 30 45.62 38.36 11.45
C THR A 30 45.04 38.55 10.06
N ALA A 31 44.57 39.77 9.70
CA ALA A 31 44.05 40.06 8.38
C ALA A 31 45.12 39.92 7.29
N CYS A 32 46.35 40.36 7.57
CA CYS A 32 47.46 40.28 6.62
C CYS A 32 47.83 38.83 6.21
N VAL A 33 47.55 37.86 7.06
CA VAL A 33 47.82 36.44 6.78
C VAL A 33 46.60 35.76 6.19
N VAL A 34 45.42 35.98 6.79
CA VAL A 34 44.21 35.22 6.45
C VAL A 34 43.57 35.68 5.15
N VAL A 35 43.58 36.98 4.84
CA VAL A 35 42.93 37.48 3.61
C VAL A 35 43.62 36.99 2.35
N PRO A 36 44.97 37.09 2.20
CA PRO A 36 45.64 36.51 1.04
C PRO A 36 45.43 35.01 0.94
N TRP A 37 45.59 34.27 2.06
CA TRP A 37 45.34 32.85 2.08
C TRP A 37 43.93 32.51 1.60
N PHE A 38 42.90 33.23 2.06
CA PHE A 38 41.51 33.02 1.68
C PHE A 38 41.28 33.23 0.17
N LEU A 39 41.85 34.29 -0.37
CA LEU A 39 41.76 34.61 -1.81
C LEU A 39 42.44 33.56 -2.69
N ASP A 40 43.56 33.01 -2.24
CA ASP A 40 44.34 32.02 -2.97
C ASP A 40 43.72 30.59 -2.87
N ASN A 41 43.11 30.27 -1.73
CA ASN A 41 42.65 28.91 -1.44
C ASN A 41 41.17 28.68 -1.71
N MET A 42 40.36 29.71 -1.67
CA MET A 42 38.95 29.51 -2.01
C MET A 42 38.76 29.29 -3.54
N PRO A 43 37.86 28.36 -3.95
CA PRO A 43 37.64 28.10 -5.35
C PRO A 43 37.04 29.32 -6.07
N LYS A 44 37.36 29.52 -7.34
CA LYS A 44 36.83 30.63 -8.17
C LYS A 44 35.30 30.71 -8.15
N MET A 45 34.62 29.57 -8.11
CA MET A 45 33.16 29.51 -8.03
C MET A 45 32.58 30.16 -6.77
N TYR A 46 33.29 30.08 -5.63
CA TYR A 46 32.85 30.74 -4.42
C TYR A 46 32.70 32.27 -4.64
N PHE A 47 33.67 32.88 -5.31
CA PHE A 47 33.63 34.33 -5.62
C PHE A 47 32.58 34.71 -6.67
N GLN A 48 32.19 33.75 -7.52
CA GLN A 48 31.13 33.93 -8.52
C GLN A 48 29.73 33.76 -7.89
N ASP A 49 29.60 32.79 -7.00
CA ASP A 49 28.33 32.39 -6.37
C ASP A 49 27.96 33.24 -5.14
N THR A 50 28.91 34.04 -4.61
CA THR A 50 28.77 34.77 -3.35
C THR A 50 28.91 36.27 -3.59
N SER A 51 27.96 37.08 -3.14
CA SER A 51 28.04 38.53 -3.30
C SER A 51 29.22 39.12 -2.55
N PRO A 52 29.81 40.23 -3.01
CA PRO A 52 30.94 40.88 -2.31
C PRO A 52 30.63 41.24 -0.86
N GLU A 53 29.39 41.55 -0.54
CA GLU A 53 28.93 41.85 0.82
C GLU A 53 28.95 40.57 1.69
N ALA A 54 28.42 39.46 1.17
CA ALA A 54 28.46 38.16 1.86
C ALA A 54 29.89 37.67 2.04
N GLN A 55 30.78 37.82 1.05
CA GLN A 55 32.19 37.47 1.15
C GLN A 55 32.87 38.23 2.32
N ARG A 56 32.56 39.52 2.51
CA ARG A 56 33.06 40.33 3.64
C ARG A 56 32.56 39.79 4.98
N VAL A 57 31.28 39.47 5.08
CA VAL A 57 30.70 38.91 6.31
C VAL A 57 31.34 37.56 6.66
N HIS A 58 31.51 36.67 5.68
CA HIS A 58 32.17 35.38 5.86
C HIS A 58 33.60 35.57 6.35
N LEU A 59 34.38 36.40 5.67
CA LEU A 59 35.79 36.65 5.98
C LEU A 59 35.98 37.31 7.36
N ARG A 60 35.12 38.26 7.72
CA ARG A 60 35.09 38.87 9.05
C ARG A 60 34.84 37.83 10.15
N SER A 61 33.94 36.91 9.92
CA SER A 61 33.63 35.83 10.87
C SER A 61 34.79 34.83 11.02
N ILE A 62 35.48 34.54 9.93
CA ILE A 62 36.70 33.71 9.92
C ILE A 62 37.82 34.41 10.71
N LEU A 63 38.07 35.71 10.46
CA LEU A 63 39.05 36.48 11.14
C LEU A 63 38.78 36.55 12.65
N ALA A 64 37.55 36.81 13.06
CA ALA A 64 37.12 36.84 14.45
C ALA A 64 37.40 35.50 15.17
N ALA A 65 37.09 34.35 14.54
CA ALA A 65 37.38 33.05 15.09
C ALA A 65 38.89 32.78 15.18
N LYS A 66 39.66 33.04 14.13
CA LYS A 66 41.12 32.86 14.12
C LYS A 66 41.85 33.77 15.13
N THR A 67 41.38 35.01 15.27
CA THR A 67 41.96 35.96 16.29
C THR A 67 41.68 35.48 17.72
N SER A 68 40.55 34.79 17.95
CA SER A 68 40.24 34.23 19.27
C SER A 68 40.92 32.89 19.55
N GLY A 69 41.69 32.34 18.60
CA GLY A 69 42.36 31.05 18.73
C GLY A 69 41.40 29.83 18.79
N ARG A 70 40.14 29.99 18.37
CA ARG A 70 39.12 28.94 18.38
C ARG A 70 38.99 28.30 17.00
N PRO A 71 38.64 27.02 16.93
CA PRO A 71 38.18 26.42 15.68
C PRO A 71 37.01 27.23 15.08
N ILE A 72 37.01 27.38 13.76
CA ILE A 72 35.92 28.09 13.09
C ILE A 72 34.67 27.20 13.11
N ASP A 73 33.66 27.62 13.80
CA ASP A 73 32.32 26.99 13.89
C ASP A 73 31.28 28.11 13.98
N VAL A 74 30.93 28.65 12.83
CA VAL A 74 30.06 29.82 12.71
C VAL A 74 28.86 29.47 11.85
N THR A 75 27.67 29.87 12.28
CA THR A 75 26.44 29.78 11.51
C THR A 75 25.84 31.18 11.38
N LEU A 76 25.72 31.66 10.16
CA LEU A 76 25.21 32.97 9.80
C LEU A 76 23.81 32.83 9.20
N LYS A 77 22.87 33.66 9.61
CA LYS A 77 21.54 33.78 8.97
C LYS A 77 21.48 35.07 8.20
N SER A 78 20.94 35.02 6.99
CA SER A 78 20.72 36.26 6.21
C SER A 78 19.69 37.18 6.89
N PRO A 79 19.74 38.49 6.68
CA PRO A 79 18.79 39.42 7.31
C PRO A 79 17.34 39.18 6.95
N ASP A 80 17.08 38.63 5.76
CA ASP A 80 15.74 38.25 5.26
C ASP A 80 15.29 36.87 5.75
N GLY A 81 16.15 36.14 6.45
CA GLY A 81 15.86 34.78 6.96
C GLY A 81 15.83 33.65 5.90
N HIS A 82 16.10 34.00 4.63
CA HIS A 82 16.00 33.03 3.52
C HIS A 82 17.29 32.24 3.26
N SER A 83 18.39 32.52 3.92
CA SER A 83 19.60 31.72 3.82
C SER A 83 20.32 31.49 5.13
N ILE A 84 21.03 30.36 5.21
CA ILE A 84 21.92 30.01 6.32
C ILE A 84 23.25 29.63 5.72
N THR A 85 24.32 30.27 6.21
CA THR A 85 25.70 29.91 5.86
C THR A 85 26.41 29.32 7.07
N ALA A 86 26.92 28.09 6.91
CA ALA A 86 27.77 27.42 7.89
C ALA A 86 29.22 27.52 7.45
N ILE A 87 30.09 28.00 8.36
CA ILE A 87 31.54 28.11 8.15
C ILE A 87 32.22 27.20 9.16
N ARG A 88 33.00 26.22 8.70
CA ARG A 88 33.64 25.21 9.55
C ARG A 88 35.13 25.06 9.23
N SER A 89 35.97 24.78 10.27
CA SER A 89 37.36 24.39 10.10
C SER A 89 37.44 22.94 9.63
N GLY A 90 38.20 22.69 8.56
CA GLY A 90 38.53 21.39 8.02
C GLY A 90 37.39 20.72 7.23
N ASN A 91 37.71 20.34 5.99
CA ASN A 91 36.84 19.53 5.17
C ASN A 91 37.11 18.03 5.46
N ARG A 92 36.41 17.48 6.44
CA ARG A 92 36.42 16.05 6.76
C ARG A 92 35.22 15.36 6.19
N ALA A 93 35.34 14.07 5.92
CA ALA A 93 34.21 13.25 5.52
C ALA A 93 33.07 13.41 6.54
N GLY A 94 31.86 13.76 6.08
CA GLY A 94 30.66 13.93 6.91
C GLY A 94 30.32 15.37 7.33
N VAL A 95 31.22 16.35 7.20
CA VAL A 95 30.93 17.76 7.56
C VAL A 95 29.64 18.26 6.92
N LEU A 96 29.45 18.03 5.64
CA LEU A 96 28.23 18.43 4.94
C LEU A 96 26.99 17.76 5.53
N ALA A 97 27.05 16.45 5.81
CA ALA A 97 25.91 15.72 6.36
C ALA A 97 25.52 16.22 7.76
N ASP A 98 26.52 16.56 8.59
CA ASP A 98 26.29 17.14 9.92
C ASP A 98 25.65 18.53 9.83
N ILE A 99 26.14 19.39 8.94
CA ILE A 99 25.57 20.72 8.71
C ILE A 99 24.12 20.61 8.23
N VAL A 100 23.83 19.76 7.24
CA VAL A 100 22.47 19.60 6.69
C VAL A 100 21.51 19.04 7.72
N ARG A 101 21.96 18.18 8.63
CA ARG A 101 21.14 17.67 9.75
C ARG A 101 20.67 18.79 10.67
N ASP A 102 21.51 19.77 10.93
CA ASP A 102 21.24 20.85 11.87
C ASP A 102 20.41 22.00 11.25
N LEU A 103 20.08 21.93 9.95
CA LEU A 103 19.23 22.91 9.28
C LEU A 103 17.77 22.80 9.74
N PRO A 104 16.96 23.88 9.67
CA PRO A 104 15.55 23.87 10.03
C PRO A 104 14.74 22.81 9.27
N MET A 105 13.87 22.08 10.00
CA MET A 105 13.05 21.00 9.42
C MET A 105 11.86 21.52 8.57
N ASP A 106 11.35 22.69 8.92
CA ASP A 106 10.08 23.21 8.39
C ASP A 106 10.24 24.07 7.14
N SER A 107 11.51 24.35 6.74
CA SER A 107 11.81 25.20 5.59
C SER A 107 12.17 24.35 4.37
N SER A 108 11.54 24.63 3.22
CA SER A 108 11.89 24.00 1.95
C SER A 108 13.28 24.45 1.48
N LEU A 109 14.25 23.54 1.45
CA LEU A 109 15.56 23.80 0.88
C LEU A 109 15.44 23.89 -0.64
N ARG A 110 15.73 25.08 -1.20
CA ARG A 110 15.64 25.35 -2.65
C ARG A 110 16.99 25.27 -3.35
N ALA A 111 18.07 25.55 -2.61
CA ALA A 111 19.42 25.51 -3.16
C ALA A 111 20.47 25.25 -2.06
N ALA A 112 21.60 24.67 -2.44
CA ALA A 112 22.78 24.54 -1.61
C ALA A 112 24.04 24.87 -2.44
N LYS A 113 24.95 25.65 -1.85
CA LYS A 113 26.23 26.02 -2.41
C LYS A 113 27.30 25.59 -1.42
N ILE A 114 28.06 24.60 -1.76
CA ILE A 114 29.05 23.97 -0.89
C ILE A 114 30.41 24.25 -1.47
N HIS A 115 31.29 24.87 -0.66
CA HIS A 115 32.64 25.25 -1.07
C HIS A 115 33.64 24.85 0.00
N SER A 116 34.70 24.17 -0.42
CA SER A 116 35.84 23.87 0.43
C SER A 116 37.07 24.59 -0.12
N SER A 117 37.97 25.08 0.76
CA SER A 117 39.28 25.58 0.36
C SER A 117 40.14 24.47 -0.28
N LYS A 118 41.08 24.83 -1.16
CA LYS A 118 41.96 23.90 -1.88
C LYS A 118 42.80 23.02 -0.94
N ASP A 119 43.20 23.57 0.19
CA ASP A 119 43.95 22.87 1.22
C ASP A 119 43.05 22.06 2.19
N GLY A 120 41.72 22.16 2.02
CA GLY A 120 40.75 21.45 2.87
C GLY A 120 40.59 22.03 4.28
N GLU A 121 41.19 23.18 4.60
CA GLU A 121 41.18 23.75 5.95
C GLU A 121 39.90 24.51 6.29
N LEU A 122 39.11 24.88 5.29
CA LEU A 122 37.91 25.69 5.45
C LEU A 122 36.74 25.16 4.59
N VAL A 123 35.56 25.13 5.17
CA VAL A 123 34.29 24.87 4.47
C VAL A 123 33.35 26.05 4.67
N ILE A 124 32.73 26.51 3.58
CA ILE A 124 31.67 27.54 3.58
C ILE A 124 30.49 27.02 2.80
N ASP A 125 29.44 26.63 3.51
CA ASP A 125 28.24 26.00 2.97
C ASP A 125 27.05 26.95 3.15
N THR A 126 26.45 27.40 2.06
CA THR A 126 25.28 28.26 2.06
C THR A 126 24.05 27.52 1.56
N PHE A 127 23.02 27.57 2.37
CA PHE A 127 21.73 26.93 2.11
C PHE A 127 20.64 27.99 1.95
N GLU A 128 19.91 27.93 0.86
CA GLU A 128 18.81 28.85 0.55
C GLU A 128 17.47 28.15 0.71
N PHE A 129 16.51 28.82 1.35
CA PHE A 129 15.17 28.30 1.68
C PHE A 129 14.08 29.11 0.98
N GLY A 130 12.91 28.50 0.79
CA GLY A 130 11.73 29.11 0.20
C GLY A 130 11.28 28.41 -1.08
N GLU A 131 10.34 29.02 -1.78
CA GLU A 131 9.86 28.54 -3.07
C GLU A 131 10.86 28.92 -4.18
N GLN A 132 10.91 28.09 -5.23
CA GLN A 132 11.69 28.42 -6.41
C GLN A 132 10.98 29.48 -7.24
N GLU A 133 11.72 30.48 -7.69
CA GLU A 133 11.23 31.43 -8.68
C GLU A 133 11.06 30.71 -10.02
N PRO A 134 9.85 30.63 -10.57
CA PRO A 134 9.63 29.97 -11.86
C PRO A 134 10.29 30.75 -13.00
N TYR A 135 10.45 30.09 -14.13
CA TYR A 135 10.85 30.76 -15.37
C TYR A 135 9.93 31.94 -15.69
N ASP A 136 10.55 33.09 -15.96
CA ASP A 136 9.86 34.31 -16.39
C ASP A 136 10.06 34.53 -17.90
N LYS A 137 8.98 34.36 -18.68
CA LYS A 137 8.98 34.56 -20.13
C LYS A 137 9.38 35.99 -20.55
N SER A 138 9.24 37.00 -19.70
CA SER A 138 9.64 38.39 -19.97
C SER A 138 11.14 38.65 -19.76
N ASN A 139 11.85 37.74 -19.08
CA ASN A 139 13.25 37.89 -18.74
C ASN A 139 14.17 37.50 -19.92
N ALA A 140 14.86 38.52 -20.48
CA ALA A 140 15.71 38.34 -21.65
C ALA A 140 16.91 37.40 -21.40
N ALA A 141 17.48 37.40 -20.18
CA ALA A 141 18.64 36.55 -19.84
C ALA A 141 18.23 35.05 -19.76
N GLN A 142 17.06 34.78 -19.19
CA GLN A 142 16.56 33.42 -19.13
C GLN A 142 16.22 32.87 -20.52
N ASN A 143 15.61 33.69 -21.37
CA ASN A 143 15.32 33.33 -22.76
C ASN A 143 16.62 33.07 -23.55
N ALA A 144 17.64 33.92 -23.40
CA ALA A 144 18.91 33.73 -24.05
C ALA A 144 19.61 32.43 -23.60
N ALA A 145 19.52 32.10 -22.32
CA ALA A 145 20.06 30.82 -21.80
C ALA A 145 19.38 29.59 -22.41
N ILE A 146 18.06 29.64 -22.57
CA ILE A 146 17.29 28.57 -23.22
C ILE A 146 17.73 28.40 -24.68
N GLU A 147 17.77 29.51 -25.45
CA GLU A 147 18.16 29.44 -26.88
C GLU A 147 19.61 28.99 -27.04
N THR A 148 20.52 29.49 -26.23
CA THR A 148 21.94 29.07 -26.23
C THR A 148 22.07 27.57 -25.93
N THR A 149 21.27 27.05 -24.99
CA THR A 149 21.29 25.62 -24.65
C THR A 149 20.75 24.76 -25.77
N ILE A 150 19.68 25.20 -26.44
CA ILE A 150 19.12 24.49 -27.59
C ILE A 150 20.10 24.47 -28.76
N GLU A 151 20.76 25.59 -29.06
CA GLU A 151 21.76 25.65 -30.12
C GLU A 151 22.98 24.77 -29.80
N PHE A 152 23.45 24.80 -28.55
CA PHE A 152 24.50 23.91 -28.06
C PHE A 152 24.11 22.44 -28.23
N SER A 153 22.86 22.09 -27.90
CA SER A 153 22.37 20.69 -28.00
C SER A 153 22.36 20.20 -29.44
N ARG A 154 21.97 21.03 -30.38
CA ARG A 154 21.99 20.67 -31.83
C ARG A 154 23.36 20.26 -32.31
N THR A 155 24.41 20.94 -31.81
CA THR A 155 25.79 20.71 -32.23
C THR A 155 26.45 19.54 -31.50
N HIS A 156 26.23 19.43 -30.20
CA HIS A 156 26.98 18.50 -29.33
C HIS A 156 26.16 17.29 -28.86
N HIS A 157 24.81 17.38 -28.86
CA HIS A 157 23.88 16.34 -28.43
C HIS A 157 22.72 16.17 -29.42
N PRO A 158 22.97 15.81 -30.69
CA PRO A 158 21.95 15.79 -31.73
C PRO A 158 20.83 14.77 -31.52
N SER A 159 21.00 13.83 -30.58
CA SER A 159 19.95 12.88 -30.15
C SER A 159 18.87 13.49 -29.27
N LEU A 160 19.08 14.70 -28.74
CA LEU A 160 18.12 15.39 -27.90
C LEU A 160 17.11 16.15 -28.76
N GLN A 161 15.81 15.87 -28.52
CA GLN A 161 14.73 16.58 -29.19
C GLN A 161 14.60 18.01 -28.64
N ALA A 162 14.80 19.01 -29.52
CA ALA A 162 14.82 20.43 -29.13
C ALA A 162 13.55 20.90 -28.38
N ASP A 163 12.37 20.47 -28.84
CA ASP A 163 11.10 20.84 -28.21
C ASP A 163 10.93 20.25 -26.82
N ALA A 164 11.35 19.02 -26.60
CA ALA A 164 11.32 18.36 -25.30
C ALA A 164 12.34 19.00 -24.33
N LEU A 165 13.54 19.34 -24.83
CA LEU A 165 14.55 20.08 -24.09
C LEU A 165 14.03 21.48 -23.71
N ARG A 166 13.39 22.20 -24.63
CA ARG A 166 12.77 23.51 -24.36
C ARG A 166 11.72 23.39 -23.26
N LYS A 167 10.83 22.39 -23.32
CA LYS A 167 9.82 22.14 -22.30
C LYS A 167 10.43 21.89 -20.91
N PHE A 168 11.50 21.11 -20.86
CA PHE A 168 12.26 20.85 -19.63
C PHE A 168 12.86 22.14 -19.05
N LEU A 169 13.49 22.96 -19.89
CA LEU A 169 14.09 24.23 -19.46
C LEU A 169 13.05 25.25 -18.96
N ILE A 170 11.90 25.34 -19.60
CA ILE A 170 10.76 26.15 -19.14
C ILE A 170 10.21 25.68 -17.79
N GLY A 171 10.26 24.37 -17.51
CA GLY A 171 9.86 23.78 -16.22
C GLY A 171 10.90 23.99 -15.11
N SER A 172 12.06 24.55 -15.41
CA SER A 172 13.11 24.82 -14.42
C SER A 172 12.96 26.20 -13.77
N SER A 173 13.75 26.45 -12.72
CA SER A 173 13.74 27.76 -12.05
C SER A 173 14.56 28.81 -12.80
N ALA A 174 14.24 30.10 -12.57
CA ALA A 174 14.99 31.24 -13.09
C ALA A 174 16.50 31.11 -12.79
N ARG A 175 16.85 30.70 -11.58
CA ARG A 175 18.23 30.47 -11.17
C ARG A 175 18.88 29.33 -11.95
N TYR A 176 18.21 28.22 -12.14
CA TYR A 176 18.72 27.09 -12.91
C TYR A 176 19.20 27.52 -14.30
N LEU A 177 18.39 28.32 -14.98
CA LEU A 177 18.69 28.83 -16.33
C LEU A 177 19.89 29.79 -16.35
N THR A 178 20.10 30.62 -15.31
CA THR A 178 21.12 31.66 -15.29
C THR A 178 22.47 31.21 -14.71
N THR A 179 22.48 30.10 -13.93
CA THR A 179 23.71 29.62 -13.27
C THR A 179 24.35 28.41 -13.89
N LEU A 180 23.56 27.57 -14.61
CA LEU A 180 24.11 26.36 -15.20
C LEU A 180 24.60 26.56 -16.64
N THR A 181 25.65 25.82 -17.02
CA THR A 181 26.17 25.83 -18.39
C THR A 181 25.25 25.01 -19.33
N PRO A 182 25.21 25.33 -20.63
CA PRO A 182 24.44 24.56 -21.61
C PRO A 182 24.74 23.05 -21.60
N LEU A 183 26.01 22.68 -21.47
CA LEU A 183 26.43 21.27 -21.37
C LEU A 183 25.75 20.59 -20.19
N ARG A 184 25.70 21.25 -19.03
CA ARG A 184 25.13 20.69 -17.82
C ARG A 184 23.62 20.56 -17.93
N MET A 185 22.95 21.57 -18.50
CA MET A 185 21.50 21.50 -18.77
C MET A 185 21.13 20.36 -19.70
N CYS A 186 21.92 20.10 -20.75
CA CYS A 186 21.72 18.95 -21.63
C CYS A 186 21.89 17.61 -20.90
N ARG A 187 22.91 17.47 -20.04
CA ARG A 187 23.12 16.26 -19.24
C ARG A 187 22.01 16.02 -18.23
N HIS A 188 21.55 17.09 -17.53
CA HIS A 188 20.40 16.98 -16.66
C HIS A 188 19.13 16.56 -17.42
N PHE A 189 18.95 17.04 -18.63
CA PHE A 189 17.82 16.62 -19.48
C PHE A 189 17.92 15.15 -19.90
N GLU A 190 19.10 14.62 -20.15
CA GLU A 190 19.31 13.18 -20.42
C GLU A 190 18.89 12.33 -19.21
N LEU A 191 19.29 12.74 -17.99
CA LEU A 191 18.88 12.07 -16.77
C LEU A 191 17.37 12.24 -16.51
N PHE A 192 16.83 13.43 -16.78
CA PHE A 192 15.39 13.70 -16.65
C PHE A 192 14.55 12.78 -17.53
N ARG A 193 14.95 12.56 -18.76
CA ARG A 193 14.25 11.62 -19.67
C ARG A 193 14.25 10.18 -19.17
N GLN A 194 15.28 9.78 -18.45
CA GLN A 194 15.37 8.44 -17.89
C GLN A 194 14.52 8.28 -16.63
N ILE A 195 14.41 9.36 -15.82
CA ILE A 195 13.73 9.28 -14.53
C ILE A 195 12.27 9.72 -14.56
N SER A 196 11.89 10.55 -15.56
CA SER A 196 10.52 11.06 -15.68
C SER A 196 9.50 9.91 -15.72
N GLY A 197 8.50 9.98 -14.85
CA GLY A 197 7.49 8.93 -14.69
C GLY A 197 7.96 7.68 -13.93
N THR A 198 9.21 7.63 -13.42
CA THR A 198 9.72 6.54 -12.60
C THR A 198 9.97 6.99 -11.15
N ASP A 199 10.10 6.03 -10.25
CA ASP A 199 10.44 6.29 -8.86
C ASP A 199 11.87 5.79 -8.48
N LYS A 200 12.64 5.35 -9.47
CA LYS A 200 14.03 4.88 -9.29
C LYS A 200 15.01 6.05 -9.36
N PRO A 201 15.95 6.22 -8.40
CA PRO A 201 17.04 7.18 -8.59
C PRO A 201 17.90 6.80 -9.79
N ILE A 202 18.52 7.81 -10.41
CA ILE A 202 19.48 7.62 -11.50
C ILE A 202 20.76 8.33 -11.14
N VAL A 203 21.90 7.71 -11.43
CA VAL A 203 23.23 8.21 -11.09
C VAL A 203 24.10 8.30 -12.33
N SER A 204 24.73 9.45 -12.53
CA SER A 204 25.75 9.68 -13.54
C SER A 204 27.11 9.93 -12.84
N LEU A 205 28.15 9.29 -13.36
CA LEU A 205 29.53 9.52 -12.94
C LEU A 205 30.31 10.11 -14.10
N GLU A 206 30.91 11.28 -13.90
CA GLU A 206 31.62 12.00 -14.94
C GLU A 206 32.99 12.46 -14.46
N SER A 207 33.91 12.64 -15.39
CA SER A 207 35.22 13.22 -15.12
C SER A 207 35.10 14.74 -14.98
N GLU A 208 35.86 15.32 -14.06
CA GLU A 208 36.10 16.78 -13.98
C GLU A 208 37.45 17.14 -14.62
N ASP A 209 37.68 18.45 -14.83
CA ASP A 209 38.95 18.98 -15.37
C ASP A 209 40.12 18.68 -14.42
N ASP A 210 39.86 18.69 -13.11
CA ASP A 210 40.82 18.24 -12.11
C ASP A 210 40.94 16.70 -12.17
N PRO A 211 42.13 16.16 -12.43
CA PRO A 211 42.35 14.74 -12.59
C PRO A 211 42.08 13.91 -11.32
N THR A 212 42.02 14.55 -10.16
CA THR A 212 41.77 13.88 -8.87
C THR A 212 40.27 13.80 -8.50
N THR A 213 39.40 14.54 -9.17
CA THR A 213 37.98 14.65 -8.82
C THR A 213 37.06 14.09 -9.91
N SER A 214 35.92 13.65 -9.48
CA SER A 214 34.79 13.21 -10.33
C SER A 214 33.49 13.88 -9.94
N ARG A 215 32.60 14.02 -10.89
CA ARG A 215 31.25 14.48 -10.66
C ARG A 215 30.31 13.30 -10.55
N ILE A 216 29.56 13.26 -9.46
CA ILE A 216 28.45 12.34 -9.24
C ILE A 216 27.17 13.17 -9.29
N THR A 217 26.31 12.94 -10.29
CA THR A 217 25.00 13.59 -10.38
C THR A 217 23.92 12.55 -10.09
N ILE A 218 23.08 12.82 -9.10
CA ILE A 218 21.99 11.97 -8.65
C ILE A 218 20.67 12.66 -9.00
N ALA A 219 19.85 12.04 -9.84
CA ALA A 219 18.50 12.48 -10.13
C ALA A 219 17.49 11.65 -9.34
N VAL A 220 16.55 12.31 -8.63
CA VAL A 220 15.54 11.66 -7.80
C VAL A 220 14.18 12.33 -8.00
N SER A 221 13.15 11.57 -8.39
CA SER A 221 11.79 12.10 -8.54
C SER A 221 11.07 12.18 -7.20
N ASN A 222 10.21 13.19 -7.04
CA ASN A 222 9.28 13.34 -5.91
C ASN A 222 9.94 13.12 -4.54
N ALA A 223 11.05 13.79 -4.28
CA ALA A 223 11.82 13.63 -3.05
C ALA A 223 12.05 14.97 -2.33
N ARG A 224 12.05 14.94 -1.01
CA ARG A 224 12.40 16.12 -0.20
C ARG A 224 13.88 16.44 -0.36
N THR A 225 14.20 17.61 -0.88
CA THR A 225 15.53 18.04 -1.29
C THR A 225 16.57 17.96 -0.16
N ARG A 226 16.25 18.51 1.02
CA ARG A 226 17.10 18.43 2.20
C ARG A 226 17.47 17.00 2.56
N THR A 227 16.46 16.12 2.61
CA THR A 227 16.66 14.70 2.96
C THR A 227 17.54 13.99 1.93
N MET A 228 17.41 14.31 0.65
CA MET A 228 18.24 13.72 -0.39
C MET A 228 19.69 14.18 -0.30
N LEU A 229 19.92 15.47 -0.08
CA LEU A 229 21.27 16.02 0.11
C LEU A 229 21.96 15.39 1.32
N GLU A 230 21.29 15.36 2.48
CA GLU A 230 21.82 14.75 3.71
C GLU A 230 22.21 13.29 3.52
N ARG A 231 21.29 12.50 2.95
CA ARG A 231 21.51 11.07 2.75
C ARG A 231 22.62 10.78 1.75
N ALA A 232 22.66 11.51 0.65
CA ALA A 232 23.71 11.35 -0.34
C ALA A 232 25.07 11.68 0.26
N ALA A 233 25.16 12.77 1.04
CA ALA A 233 26.40 13.15 1.74
C ALA A 233 26.83 12.08 2.77
N ARG A 234 25.90 11.49 3.52
CA ARG A 234 26.20 10.39 4.46
C ARG A 234 26.66 9.11 3.77
N ILE A 235 26.08 8.76 2.62
CA ILE A 235 26.52 7.61 1.83
C ILE A 235 27.95 7.83 1.36
N LEU A 236 28.25 8.99 0.77
CA LEU A 236 29.61 9.35 0.33
C LEU A 236 30.61 9.29 1.48
N MET A 237 30.27 9.86 2.65
CA MET A 237 31.07 9.80 3.86
C MET A 237 31.41 8.36 4.26
N ARG A 238 30.43 7.48 4.31
CA ARG A 238 30.62 6.09 4.73
C ARG A 238 31.55 5.31 3.80
N HIS A 239 31.54 5.64 2.54
CA HIS A 239 32.44 5.10 1.54
C HIS A 239 33.81 5.83 1.48
N ASN A 240 34.11 6.71 2.44
CA ASN A 240 35.33 7.52 2.46
C ASN A 240 35.52 8.36 1.20
N ALA A 241 34.43 8.89 0.65
CA ALA A 241 34.47 9.87 -0.43
C ALA A 241 34.38 11.29 0.16
N SER A 242 35.35 12.13 -0.16
CA SER A 242 35.43 13.55 0.26
C SER A 242 34.69 14.41 -0.75
N ILE A 243 33.76 15.23 -0.29
CA ILE A 243 32.99 16.19 -1.09
C ILE A 243 33.73 17.54 -1.09
N THR A 244 34.10 18.03 -2.26
CA THR A 244 34.70 19.35 -2.43
C THR A 244 33.70 20.42 -2.83
N ARG A 245 32.67 20.03 -3.59
CA ARG A 245 31.52 20.88 -3.98
C ARG A 245 30.24 20.10 -4.09
N ALA A 246 29.12 20.76 -3.82
CA ALA A 246 27.80 20.19 -4.09
C ALA A 246 26.84 21.25 -4.65
N HIS A 247 25.90 20.79 -5.46
CA HIS A 247 24.85 21.62 -6.05
C HIS A 247 23.50 20.89 -5.90
N LEU A 248 22.45 21.68 -5.73
CA LEU A 248 21.08 21.19 -5.63
C LEU A 248 20.20 21.97 -6.58
N ASP A 249 19.54 21.28 -7.50
CA ASP A 249 18.63 21.86 -8.47
C ASP A 249 17.32 21.07 -8.52
N ILE A 250 16.20 21.77 -8.78
CA ILE A 250 14.87 21.13 -8.89
C ILE A 250 14.23 21.57 -10.21
N VAL A 251 13.67 20.62 -10.93
CA VAL A 251 12.91 20.87 -12.14
C VAL A 251 11.52 20.27 -11.99
N GLN A 252 10.48 21.03 -12.33
CA GLN A 252 9.11 20.55 -12.29
C GLN A 252 8.86 19.57 -13.44
N ASP A 253 8.23 18.44 -13.12
CA ASP A 253 7.86 17.38 -14.08
C ASP A 253 6.33 17.20 -14.04
N ALA A 254 5.60 18.14 -14.60
CA ALA A 254 4.15 17.99 -14.71
C ALA A 254 3.82 16.99 -15.85
N PRO A 255 2.96 15.98 -15.60
CA PRO A 255 2.11 15.76 -14.43
C PRO A 255 2.77 14.91 -13.33
N TYR A 256 4.03 14.54 -13.45
CA TYR A 256 4.67 13.52 -12.59
C TYR A 256 5.26 14.09 -11.28
N GLY A 257 5.28 15.42 -11.09
CA GLY A 257 5.73 16.09 -9.88
C GLY A 257 7.00 16.91 -10.07
N SER A 258 8.11 16.55 -9.42
CA SER A 258 9.39 17.23 -9.55
C SER A 258 10.56 16.25 -9.59
N VAL A 259 11.63 16.62 -10.24
CA VAL A 259 12.92 15.91 -10.22
C VAL A 259 13.95 16.79 -9.52
N THR A 260 14.59 16.26 -8.49
CA THR A 260 15.69 16.86 -7.78
C THR A 260 17.02 16.32 -8.32
N PHE A 261 17.93 17.21 -8.72
CA PHE A 261 19.30 16.90 -9.08
C PHE A 261 20.21 17.27 -7.93
N VAL A 262 20.97 16.30 -7.43
CA VAL A 262 22.01 16.52 -6.44
C VAL A 262 23.35 16.19 -7.08
N GLY A 263 24.18 17.19 -7.31
CA GLY A 263 25.50 17.05 -7.94
C GLY A 263 26.60 17.22 -6.91
N PHE A 264 27.56 16.28 -6.87
CA PHE A 264 28.75 16.36 -6.04
C PHE A 264 30.01 16.35 -6.90
N ILE A 265 30.98 17.18 -6.58
CA ILE A 265 32.36 16.98 -6.98
C ILE A 265 33.06 16.34 -5.80
N ALA A 266 33.56 15.13 -6.02
CA ALA A 266 34.12 14.30 -4.96
C ALA A 266 35.34 13.50 -5.42
N GLN A 267 36.14 13.08 -4.46
CA GLN A 267 37.29 12.19 -4.62
C GLN A 267 37.34 11.19 -3.46
N TRP A 268 38.08 10.14 -3.61
CA TRP A 268 38.31 9.26 -2.45
C TRP A 268 39.16 9.99 -1.39
N ALA A 269 39.09 9.56 -0.15
CA ALA A 269 39.88 10.17 0.95
C ALA A 269 41.40 10.05 0.75
N ASP A 270 41.87 9.13 -0.07
CA ASP A 270 43.22 8.98 -0.52
C ASP A 270 43.60 9.93 -1.67
N HIS A 271 42.78 10.92 -1.98
CA HIS A 271 42.95 11.89 -3.06
C HIS A 271 42.97 11.28 -4.47
N THR A 272 42.51 10.02 -4.60
CA THR A 272 42.32 9.39 -5.91
C THR A 272 40.94 9.67 -6.46
N ARG A 273 40.84 9.69 -7.80
CA ARG A 273 39.64 9.93 -8.53
C ARG A 273 38.63 8.77 -8.35
N ILE A 274 37.35 9.08 -8.24
CA ILE A 274 36.28 8.09 -8.29
C ILE A 274 36.06 7.65 -9.74
N ASP A 275 36.29 6.38 -10.06
CA ASP A 275 36.14 5.80 -11.37
C ASP A 275 35.19 4.61 -11.35
N ALA A 276 34.45 4.40 -12.44
CA ALA A 276 33.51 3.29 -12.56
C ALA A 276 34.18 1.90 -12.50
N LYS A 277 35.47 1.82 -12.83
CA LYS A 277 36.26 0.59 -12.76
C LYS A 277 36.86 0.34 -11.38
N ASP A 278 36.82 1.33 -10.48
CA ASP A 278 37.31 1.16 -9.10
C ASP A 278 36.34 0.21 -8.35
N PRO A 279 36.85 -0.84 -7.71
CA PRO A 279 36.00 -1.78 -6.95
C PRO A 279 35.17 -1.10 -5.83
N ARG A 280 35.59 0.06 -5.34
CA ARG A 280 34.86 0.88 -4.35
C ARG A 280 33.61 1.52 -4.93
N TRP A 281 33.54 1.73 -6.27
CA TRP A 281 32.41 2.37 -6.92
C TRP A 281 31.13 1.54 -6.89
N ALA A 282 31.21 0.24 -7.14
CA ALA A 282 30.03 -0.61 -7.24
C ALA A 282 29.18 -0.64 -5.94
N PRO A 283 29.78 -0.79 -4.72
CA PRO A 283 29.06 -0.66 -3.48
C PRO A 283 28.45 0.73 -3.26
N LEU A 284 29.24 1.79 -3.52
CA LEU A 284 28.76 3.18 -3.41
C LEU A 284 27.58 3.45 -4.33
N HIS A 285 27.69 3.06 -5.61
CA HIS A 285 26.64 3.21 -6.60
C HIS A 285 25.34 2.48 -6.19
N SER A 286 25.46 1.24 -5.72
CA SER A 286 24.32 0.43 -5.26
C SER A 286 23.59 1.11 -4.09
N GLU A 287 24.29 1.72 -3.17
CA GLU A 287 23.67 2.44 -2.06
C GLU A 287 23.01 3.74 -2.50
N ILE A 288 23.63 4.50 -3.43
CA ILE A 288 23.02 5.71 -4.00
C ILE A 288 21.74 5.37 -4.75
N MET A 289 21.70 4.29 -5.50
CA MET A 289 20.49 3.83 -6.19
C MET A 289 19.32 3.52 -5.25
N ARG A 290 19.60 3.27 -3.99
CA ARG A 290 18.62 3.02 -2.93
C ARG A 290 18.35 4.24 -2.04
N LEU A 291 18.96 5.38 -2.29
CA LEU A 291 18.93 6.59 -1.47
C LEU A 291 17.53 7.02 -1.04
N LYS A 292 16.56 6.97 -1.95
CA LYS A 292 15.15 7.30 -1.70
C LYS A 292 14.47 6.31 -0.77
N TRP A 293 14.85 5.04 -0.85
CA TRP A 293 14.18 3.88 -0.26
C TRP A 293 14.83 3.35 1.01
N LEU A 294 16.06 3.76 1.31
CA LEU A 294 16.82 3.28 2.46
C LEU A 294 16.23 3.77 3.78
N ASP A 295 16.05 2.86 4.74
CA ASP A 295 15.60 3.20 6.08
C ASP A 295 16.73 3.85 6.89
N PHE A 296 16.38 4.92 7.59
CA PHE A 296 17.35 5.66 8.41
C PHE A 296 17.85 4.83 9.60
N ARG A 297 17.00 4.00 10.19
CA ARG A 297 17.38 3.10 11.30
C ARG A 297 18.49 2.13 10.92
N VAL A 298 18.47 1.65 9.68
CA VAL A 298 19.55 0.80 9.17
C VAL A 298 20.87 1.56 9.13
N VAL A 299 20.84 2.83 8.72
CA VAL A 299 22.02 3.69 8.71
C VAL A 299 22.55 3.96 10.13
N GLU A 300 21.65 4.17 11.09
CA GLU A 300 22.01 4.34 12.50
C GLU A 300 22.58 3.05 13.10
N LEU A 301 22.00 1.89 12.80
CA LEU A 301 22.46 0.59 13.26
C LEU A 301 23.93 0.37 12.85
N ILE A 302 24.25 0.50 11.58
CA ILE A 302 25.63 0.30 11.11
C ILE A 302 26.58 1.41 11.58
N GLY A 303 26.06 2.59 11.89
CA GLY A 303 26.86 3.66 12.55
C GLY A 303 27.27 3.29 13.99
N ARG A 304 26.40 2.59 14.71
CA ARG A 304 26.69 2.06 16.07
C ARG A 304 27.46 0.75 16.05
N ARG A 305 27.28 -0.06 14.99
CA ARG A 305 27.82 -1.42 14.86
C ARG A 305 28.54 -1.56 13.52
N PRO A 306 29.77 -1.05 13.39
CA PRO A 306 30.50 -1.05 12.13
C PRO A 306 30.91 -2.43 11.62
N GLU A 307 30.76 -3.47 12.45
CA GLU A 307 30.93 -4.87 12.05
C GLU A 307 29.86 -5.36 11.05
N PHE A 308 28.71 -4.67 10.95
CA PHE A 308 27.67 -4.98 9.98
C PHE A 308 27.75 -4.10 8.75
N THR A 309 27.59 -4.70 7.59
CA THR A 309 27.40 -4.00 6.33
C THR A 309 25.97 -3.45 6.23
N LEU A 310 25.74 -2.47 5.34
CA LEU A 310 24.39 -1.93 5.12
C LEU A 310 23.34 -2.98 4.74
N PRO A 311 23.61 -3.94 3.82
CA PRO A 311 22.67 -5.03 3.54
C PRO A 311 22.39 -5.91 4.77
N GLN A 312 23.37 -6.18 5.60
CA GLN A 312 23.18 -6.94 6.85
C GLN A 312 22.33 -6.17 7.86
N GLY A 313 22.58 -4.86 8.02
CA GLY A 313 21.74 -4.00 8.87
C GLY A 313 20.28 -3.96 8.42
N GLU A 314 20.01 -3.94 7.11
CA GLU A 314 18.67 -4.04 6.57
C GLU A 314 18.01 -5.38 6.93
N LEU A 315 18.72 -6.49 6.78
CA LEU A 315 18.22 -7.82 7.17
C LEU A 315 17.96 -7.92 8.67
N ILE A 316 18.84 -7.39 9.52
CA ILE A 316 18.63 -7.36 10.97
C ILE A 316 17.34 -6.61 11.29
N SER A 317 17.16 -5.41 10.75
CA SER A 317 15.97 -4.59 11.00
C SER A 317 14.68 -5.28 10.51
N ALA A 318 14.72 -5.87 9.32
CA ALA A 318 13.58 -6.57 8.73
C ALA A 318 13.22 -7.85 9.49
N PHE A 319 14.21 -8.68 9.80
CA PHE A 319 13.98 -9.93 10.53
C PHE A 319 13.62 -9.68 12.00
N ALA A 320 14.11 -8.59 12.62
CA ALA A 320 13.68 -8.23 13.97
C ALA A 320 12.17 -7.94 14.02
N ASP A 321 11.63 -7.19 13.04
CA ASP A 321 10.19 -6.95 12.94
C ASP A 321 9.41 -8.25 12.65
N LEU A 322 9.93 -9.15 11.81
CA LEU A 322 9.28 -10.44 11.53
C LEU A 322 9.31 -11.39 12.73
N VAL A 323 10.46 -11.53 13.41
CA VAL A 323 10.61 -12.35 14.63
C VAL A 323 9.68 -11.87 15.73
N ARG A 324 9.51 -10.56 15.86
CA ARG A 324 8.56 -9.99 16.79
C ARG A 324 7.12 -10.48 16.54
N GLN A 325 6.66 -10.56 15.28
CA GLN A 325 5.32 -11.11 14.97
C GLN A 325 5.15 -12.58 15.36
N MET A 326 6.25 -13.31 15.47
CA MET A 326 6.25 -14.71 15.94
C MET A 326 6.18 -14.81 17.46
N LEU A 327 6.83 -13.88 18.17
CA LEU A 327 7.04 -13.97 19.62
C LEU A 327 6.04 -13.15 20.47
N VAL A 328 5.51 -12.04 19.93
CA VAL A 328 4.54 -11.19 20.64
C VAL A 328 3.31 -11.95 21.17
N PRO A 329 2.75 -12.96 20.46
CA PRO A 329 1.65 -13.75 21.03
C PRO A 329 1.97 -14.50 22.33
N THR A 330 3.26 -14.75 22.60
CA THR A 330 3.71 -15.38 23.86
C THR A 330 3.93 -14.35 24.96
N ASP A 331 4.69 -13.27 24.68
CA ASP A 331 4.94 -12.19 25.62
C ASP A 331 5.34 -10.89 24.89
N ALA A 332 4.40 -9.92 24.82
CA ALA A 332 4.62 -8.65 24.13
C ALA A 332 5.64 -7.74 24.83
N LEU A 333 5.78 -7.85 26.16
CA LEU A 333 6.72 -7.02 26.92
C LEU A 333 8.16 -7.57 26.83
N ALA A 334 8.32 -8.88 26.90
CA ALA A 334 9.61 -9.53 26.76
C ALA A 334 10.21 -9.34 25.36
N PHE A 335 9.38 -9.28 24.31
CA PHE A 335 9.78 -9.19 22.92
C PHE A 335 9.42 -7.84 22.28
N SER A 336 9.68 -6.74 23.01
CA SER A 336 9.59 -5.41 22.43
C SER A 336 10.55 -5.22 21.25
N ARG A 337 10.23 -4.29 20.33
CA ARG A 337 11.03 -4.05 19.12
C ARG A 337 12.50 -3.77 19.44
N ASP A 338 12.74 -2.85 20.37
CA ASP A 338 14.09 -2.47 20.75
C ASP A 338 14.86 -3.62 21.36
N ARG A 339 14.19 -4.46 22.15
CA ARG A 339 14.84 -5.62 22.79
C ARG A 339 15.22 -6.70 21.77
N VAL A 340 14.33 -7.02 20.83
CA VAL A 340 14.65 -7.98 19.76
C VAL A 340 15.79 -7.45 18.89
N THR A 341 15.74 -6.19 18.46
CA THR A 341 16.76 -5.57 17.61
C THR A 341 18.10 -5.51 18.35
N SER A 342 18.12 -5.00 19.59
CA SER A 342 19.36 -4.89 20.37
C SER A 342 19.99 -6.25 20.71
N THR A 343 19.18 -7.28 20.91
CA THR A 343 19.68 -8.66 21.11
C THR A 343 20.40 -9.17 19.86
N MET A 344 19.81 -8.95 18.66
CA MET A 344 20.45 -9.32 17.41
C MET A 344 21.70 -8.48 17.13
N GLU A 345 21.68 -7.18 17.41
CA GLU A 345 22.82 -6.28 17.23
C GLU A 345 24.00 -6.65 18.14
N SER A 346 23.73 -6.95 19.41
CA SER A 346 24.77 -7.17 20.43
C SER A 346 25.49 -8.51 20.31
N ARG A 347 24.89 -9.49 19.63
CA ARG A 347 25.41 -10.85 19.49
C ARG A 347 25.81 -11.15 18.04
N ALA A 348 26.66 -10.31 17.46
CA ALA A 348 27.13 -10.43 16.08
C ALA A 348 27.68 -11.83 15.74
N ALA A 349 28.34 -12.51 16.70
CA ALA A 349 28.87 -13.87 16.54
C ALA A 349 27.79 -14.92 16.21
N ILE A 350 26.51 -14.68 16.54
CA ILE A 350 25.38 -15.55 16.20
C ILE A 350 24.61 -14.96 15.00
N THR A 351 24.44 -13.65 14.98
CA THR A 351 23.68 -12.95 13.94
C THR A 351 24.31 -13.09 12.56
N LEU A 352 25.64 -12.87 12.45
CA LEU A 352 26.34 -12.93 11.17
C LEU A 352 26.24 -14.32 10.50
N PRO A 353 26.46 -15.45 11.16
CA PRO A 353 26.27 -16.76 10.55
C PRO A 353 24.83 -17.05 10.08
N ILE A 354 23.79 -16.54 10.78
CA ILE A 354 22.41 -16.69 10.34
C ILE A 354 22.16 -15.83 9.09
N LEU A 355 22.70 -14.60 9.04
CA LEU A 355 22.62 -13.76 7.85
C LEU A 355 23.39 -14.34 6.67
N GLU A 356 24.55 -14.96 6.93
CA GLU A 356 25.33 -15.67 5.91
C GLU A 356 24.57 -16.89 5.36
N LEU A 357 23.90 -17.64 6.21
CA LEU A 357 23.02 -18.74 5.80
C LEU A 357 21.94 -18.24 4.83
N PHE A 358 21.26 -17.13 5.17
CA PHE A 358 20.24 -16.50 4.33
C PHE A 358 20.83 -16.03 3.00
N THR A 359 21.92 -15.26 3.03
CA THR A 359 22.51 -14.70 1.81
C THR A 359 23.06 -15.78 0.89
N SER A 360 23.71 -16.82 1.44
CA SER A 360 24.19 -17.96 0.65
C SER A 360 23.03 -18.77 0.04
N ARG A 361 21.91 -18.92 0.76
CA ARG A 361 20.73 -19.63 0.26
C ARG A 361 20.13 -18.99 -0.97
N PHE A 362 20.13 -17.65 -1.01
CA PHE A 362 19.46 -16.86 -2.03
C PHE A 362 20.42 -16.18 -3.01
N ASP A 363 21.73 -16.50 -2.98
CA ASP A 363 22.68 -15.97 -3.96
C ASP A 363 22.33 -16.48 -5.37
N PRO A 364 21.91 -15.62 -6.30
CA PRO A 364 21.49 -16.05 -7.64
C PRO A 364 22.63 -16.60 -8.48
N THR A 365 23.89 -16.35 -8.08
CA THR A 365 25.08 -16.84 -8.80
C THR A 365 25.46 -18.24 -8.37
N LYS A 366 25.26 -18.59 -7.08
CA LYS A 366 25.60 -19.87 -6.49
C LYS A 366 24.69 -20.17 -5.30
N PRO A 367 23.42 -20.54 -5.52
CA PRO A 367 22.51 -20.86 -4.43
C PRO A 367 23.02 -22.06 -3.62
N LEU A 368 22.89 -21.97 -2.29
CA LEU A 368 23.26 -23.06 -1.38
C LEU A 368 22.31 -24.25 -1.57
N ALA A 369 22.87 -25.43 -1.78
CA ALA A 369 22.09 -26.66 -1.93
C ALA A 369 21.32 -27.03 -0.65
N ASP A 370 20.17 -27.71 -0.77
CA ASP A 370 19.30 -28.05 0.36
C ASP A 370 20.04 -28.86 1.47
N ALA A 371 20.86 -29.82 1.09
CA ALA A 371 21.61 -30.65 2.05
C ALA A 371 22.60 -29.80 2.89
N GLU A 372 23.29 -28.86 2.25
CA GLU A 372 24.24 -27.97 2.93
C GLU A 372 23.50 -26.92 3.78
N PHE A 373 22.40 -26.37 3.27
CA PHE A 373 21.54 -25.47 4.02
C PHE A 373 21.00 -26.11 5.30
N ASN A 374 20.54 -27.36 5.22
CA ASN A 374 20.05 -28.11 6.38
C ASN A 374 21.17 -28.42 7.39
N ALA A 375 22.37 -28.78 6.90
CA ALA A 375 23.52 -29.06 7.76
C ALA A 375 23.98 -27.79 8.51
N ARG A 376 24.13 -26.68 7.81
CA ARG A 376 24.49 -25.38 8.44
C ARG A 376 23.39 -24.91 9.41
N SER A 377 22.11 -25.08 9.07
CA SER A 377 20.98 -24.79 9.97
C SER A 377 21.03 -25.62 11.26
N ALA A 378 21.36 -26.91 11.18
CA ALA A 378 21.49 -27.77 12.35
C ALA A 378 22.65 -27.33 13.26
N THR A 379 23.79 -26.94 12.68
CA THR A 379 24.93 -26.38 13.43
C THR A 379 24.54 -25.10 14.15
N LEU A 380 23.85 -24.16 13.47
CA LEU A 380 23.39 -22.94 14.08
C LEU A 380 22.38 -23.17 15.20
N ARG A 381 21.50 -24.16 15.07
CA ARG A 381 20.57 -24.54 16.13
C ARG A 381 21.33 -25.02 17.37
N THR A 382 22.34 -25.87 17.23
CA THR A 382 23.18 -26.28 18.36
C THR A 382 23.87 -25.10 19.04
N THR A 383 24.35 -24.13 18.26
CA THR A 383 24.95 -22.89 18.78
C THR A 383 23.94 -22.05 19.56
N ILE A 384 22.71 -21.95 19.05
CA ILE A 384 21.62 -21.19 19.69
C ILE A 384 21.17 -21.87 20.99
N ASP A 385 21.01 -23.19 20.97
CA ASP A 385 20.63 -24.01 22.14
C ASP A 385 21.67 -23.92 23.28
N ALA A 386 22.94 -23.65 22.95
CA ALA A 386 24.00 -23.41 23.91
C ALA A 386 23.98 -22.05 24.61
N ILE A 387 23.09 -21.13 24.21
CA ILE A 387 22.91 -19.85 24.89
C ILE A 387 22.30 -20.12 26.27
N SER A 388 23.09 -19.87 27.31
CA SER A 388 22.68 -20.13 28.71
C SER A 388 22.48 -18.90 29.56
N ASP A 389 22.88 -17.72 29.06
CA ASP A 389 22.84 -16.44 29.78
C ASP A 389 21.54 -15.67 29.60
N SER A 390 20.69 -16.07 28.65
CA SER A 390 19.38 -15.43 28.41
C SER A 390 18.43 -16.34 27.64
N ASP A 391 17.34 -16.74 28.27
CA ASP A 391 16.26 -17.50 27.64
C ASP A 391 15.62 -16.72 26.50
N ASP A 392 15.36 -15.41 26.72
CA ASP A 392 14.80 -14.54 25.68
C ASP A 392 15.72 -14.47 24.44
N ALA A 393 17.04 -14.36 24.64
CA ALA A 393 17.98 -14.35 23.51
C ALA A 393 17.94 -15.68 22.75
N ARG A 394 17.90 -16.81 23.45
CA ARG A 394 17.75 -18.13 22.82
C ARG A 394 16.47 -18.22 22.00
N GLU A 395 15.36 -17.71 22.54
CA GLU A 395 14.06 -17.71 21.84
C GLU A 395 14.08 -16.80 20.61
N ILE A 396 14.66 -15.59 20.73
CA ILE A 396 14.82 -14.64 19.61
C ILE A 396 15.64 -15.28 18.49
N PHE A 397 16.80 -15.86 18.79
CA PHE A 397 17.66 -16.48 17.75
C PHE A 397 17.04 -17.76 17.17
N SER A 398 16.33 -18.55 17.96
CA SER A 398 15.57 -19.70 17.48
C SER A 398 14.46 -19.26 16.51
N ALA A 399 13.73 -18.19 16.82
CA ALA A 399 12.73 -17.61 15.94
C ALA A 399 13.38 -17.01 14.68
N PHE A 400 14.54 -16.36 14.80
CA PHE A 400 15.26 -15.78 13.67
C PHE A 400 15.73 -16.90 12.70
N LEU A 401 16.31 -17.97 13.20
CA LEU A 401 16.71 -19.11 12.36
C LEU A 401 15.51 -19.73 11.67
N ARG A 402 14.40 -19.96 12.39
CA ARG A 402 13.14 -20.44 11.79
C ARG A 402 12.59 -19.50 10.72
N ALA A 403 12.66 -18.18 10.94
CA ALA A 403 12.24 -17.19 9.97
C ALA A 403 13.08 -17.28 8.68
N VAL A 404 14.40 -17.41 8.79
CA VAL A 404 15.30 -17.61 7.63
C VAL A 404 14.98 -18.92 6.90
N GLN A 405 14.75 -20.00 7.63
CA GLN A 405 14.40 -21.30 7.04
C GLN A 405 13.07 -21.28 6.28
N ALA A 406 12.14 -20.44 6.70
CA ALA A 406 10.82 -20.33 6.08
C ALA A 406 10.79 -19.44 4.83
N VAL A 407 11.88 -18.77 4.46
CA VAL A 407 11.90 -17.95 3.25
C VAL A 407 11.92 -18.83 2.02
N LEU A 408 10.97 -18.58 1.10
CA LEU A 408 10.85 -19.29 -0.18
C LEU A 408 11.33 -18.45 -1.37
N ARG A 409 11.18 -17.12 -1.31
CA ARG A 409 11.68 -16.13 -2.28
C ARG A 409 12.05 -14.86 -1.56
N THR A 410 13.03 -14.12 -2.09
CA THR A 410 13.38 -12.77 -1.62
C THR A 410 13.88 -11.90 -2.77
N ASN A 411 13.65 -10.60 -2.68
CA ASN A 411 14.22 -9.60 -3.60
C ASN A 411 15.56 -9.03 -3.09
N PHE A 412 16.19 -9.64 -2.11
CA PHE A 412 17.43 -9.11 -1.49
C PHE A 412 18.50 -8.77 -2.51
N PHE A 413 18.68 -9.57 -3.56
CA PHE A 413 19.68 -9.36 -4.62
C PHE A 413 19.21 -8.46 -5.77
N VAL A 414 18.00 -7.92 -5.72
CA VAL A 414 17.53 -6.88 -6.65
C VAL A 414 18.13 -5.55 -6.22
N ALA A 415 19.03 -4.98 -7.03
CA ALA A 415 19.86 -3.85 -6.63
C ALA A 415 19.07 -2.54 -6.43
N ASP A 416 18.02 -2.34 -7.20
CA ASP A 416 17.20 -1.12 -7.27
C ASP A 416 15.81 -1.29 -6.65
N ARG A 417 15.66 -2.24 -5.72
CA ARG A 417 14.41 -2.49 -5.00
C ARG A 417 13.99 -1.30 -4.12
N PHE A 418 12.70 -1.09 -3.97
CA PHE A 418 12.14 -0.02 -3.13
C PHE A 418 12.02 -0.44 -1.66
N SER A 419 11.93 -1.74 -1.40
CA SER A 419 11.83 -2.34 -0.08
C SER A 419 12.47 -3.72 -0.08
N PHE A 420 12.76 -4.26 1.08
CA PHE A 420 13.08 -5.67 1.26
C PHE A 420 11.80 -6.48 1.35
N SER A 421 11.72 -7.58 0.63
CA SER A 421 10.56 -8.46 0.64
C SER A 421 10.93 -9.94 0.67
N VAL A 422 10.10 -10.72 1.35
CA VAL A 422 10.19 -12.18 1.40
C VAL A 422 8.82 -12.83 1.20
N ARG A 423 8.80 -13.94 0.51
CA ARG A 423 7.69 -14.89 0.46
C ARG A 423 7.99 -16.01 1.47
N LEU A 424 7.15 -16.15 2.48
CA LEU A 424 7.36 -17.09 3.58
C LEU A 424 6.57 -18.39 3.38
N ASP A 425 7.11 -19.48 3.87
CA ASP A 425 6.29 -20.65 4.19
C ASP A 425 5.28 -20.26 5.27
N PRO A 426 3.98 -20.35 4.99
CA PRO A 426 2.95 -19.91 5.92
C PRO A 426 2.92 -20.69 7.23
N ALA A 427 3.46 -21.91 7.27
CA ALA A 427 3.54 -22.72 8.48
C ALA A 427 4.32 -22.02 9.61
N LEU A 428 5.24 -21.09 9.26
CA LEU A 428 6.00 -20.29 10.23
C LEU A 428 5.10 -19.52 11.21
N LEU A 429 3.95 -19.03 10.73
CA LEU A 429 3.10 -18.08 11.45
C LEU A 429 1.78 -18.69 11.96
N VAL A 430 1.59 -20.00 11.77
CA VAL A 430 0.45 -20.74 12.32
C VAL A 430 0.64 -21.00 13.82
N GLY A 431 -0.44 -20.95 14.57
CA GLY A 431 -0.41 -21.16 16.01
C GLY A 431 -1.83 -21.30 16.60
N PRO A 432 -1.98 -21.41 17.93
CA PRO A 432 -3.29 -21.63 18.55
C PRO A 432 -4.34 -20.58 18.23
N THR A 433 -3.92 -19.33 18.07
CA THR A 433 -4.81 -18.20 17.67
C THR A 433 -4.99 -18.09 16.15
N ARG A 434 -4.23 -18.84 15.37
CA ARG A 434 -4.16 -18.81 13.91
C ARG A 434 -4.11 -20.24 13.35
N PRO A 435 -5.19 -21.03 13.54
CA PRO A 435 -5.17 -22.48 13.26
C PRO A 435 -5.23 -22.80 11.76
N GLU A 436 -5.81 -21.92 10.94
CA GLU A 436 -5.95 -22.15 9.50
C GLU A 436 -4.64 -21.81 8.78
N LEU A 437 -4.14 -22.74 7.96
CA LEU A 437 -2.92 -22.54 7.19
C LEU A 437 -3.19 -21.65 5.98
N PRO A 438 -2.58 -20.44 5.88
CA PRO A 438 -2.68 -19.64 4.68
C PRO A 438 -2.00 -20.32 3.48
N PHE A 439 -2.44 -20.00 2.28
CA PHE A 439 -1.76 -20.41 1.05
C PHE A 439 -0.44 -19.66 0.86
N GLY A 440 -0.40 -18.40 1.24
CA GLY A 440 0.78 -17.59 1.06
C GLY A 440 0.86 -16.38 1.98
N VAL A 441 2.07 -16.09 2.42
CA VAL A 441 2.40 -14.93 3.25
C VAL A 441 3.58 -14.20 2.63
N PHE A 442 3.41 -12.91 2.37
CA PHE A 442 4.48 -11.99 2.04
C PHE A 442 4.73 -11.05 3.21
N PHE A 443 5.98 -10.84 3.54
CA PHE A 443 6.41 -9.80 4.45
C PHE A 443 7.26 -8.79 3.69
N VAL A 444 6.98 -7.51 3.89
CA VAL A 444 7.67 -6.40 3.24
C VAL A 444 8.12 -5.40 4.29
N TYR A 445 9.40 -5.10 4.27
CA TYR A 445 10.05 -4.12 5.13
C TYR A 445 10.66 -3.00 4.30
N GLY A 446 10.34 -1.76 4.64
CA GLY A 446 10.88 -0.61 3.92
C GLY A 446 11.02 0.62 4.82
N ARG A 447 11.50 1.68 4.24
CA ARG A 447 11.74 2.94 4.94
C ARG A 447 10.49 3.47 5.64
N GLY A 448 10.47 3.38 6.96
CA GLY A 448 9.39 3.87 7.81
C GLY A 448 8.10 3.09 7.69
N PHE A 449 8.15 1.83 7.29
CA PHE A 449 7.00 0.94 7.30
C PHE A 449 7.42 -0.53 7.27
N HIS A 450 6.53 -1.38 7.71
CA HIS A 450 6.51 -2.79 7.36
C HIS A 450 5.07 -3.25 7.14
N GLY A 451 4.90 -4.40 6.50
CA GLY A 451 3.58 -4.88 6.17
C GLY A 451 3.55 -6.33 5.74
N PHE A 452 2.34 -6.85 5.67
CA PHE A 452 2.06 -8.22 5.26
C PHE A 452 1.01 -8.25 4.15
N HIS A 453 1.11 -9.27 3.29
CA HIS A 453 0.01 -9.75 2.48
C HIS A 453 -0.20 -11.22 2.79
N VAL A 454 -1.41 -11.57 3.22
CA VAL A 454 -1.82 -12.94 3.56
C VAL A 454 -2.96 -13.34 2.64
N ARG A 455 -2.90 -14.57 2.12
CA ARG A 455 -3.97 -15.13 1.29
C ARG A 455 -4.20 -16.61 1.59
N PHE A 456 -5.46 -17.04 1.49
CA PHE A 456 -5.90 -18.40 1.81
C PHE A 456 -6.10 -19.30 0.59
N LYS A 457 -5.94 -18.76 -0.63
CA LYS A 457 -6.02 -19.52 -1.88
C LYS A 457 -4.95 -19.05 -2.86
N GLU A 458 -4.70 -19.87 -3.87
CA GLU A 458 -3.78 -19.57 -4.97
C GLU A 458 -4.20 -18.28 -5.66
N ILE A 459 -5.46 -18.22 -6.07
CA ILE A 459 -6.09 -17.01 -6.60
C ILE A 459 -6.89 -16.39 -5.48
N ALA A 460 -6.54 -15.18 -5.10
CA ALA A 460 -7.15 -14.50 -3.97
C ALA A 460 -7.24 -12.99 -4.19
N ARG A 461 -8.27 -12.38 -3.63
CA ARG A 461 -8.47 -10.94 -3.64
C ARG A 461 -8.67 -10.40 -2.23
N GLY A 462 -8.16 -9.21 -1.97
CA GLY A 462 -8.35 -8.53 -0.70
C GLY A 462 -7.84 -7.08 -0.72
N GLY A 463 -8.33 -6.27 0.22
CA GLY A 463 -7.96 -4.86 0.30
C GLY A 463 -6.54 -4.65 0.82
N LEU A 464 -5.86 -3.63 0.27
CA LEU A 464 -4.65 -3.05 0.82
C LEU A 464 -5.03 -1.90 1.76
N ARG A 465 -4.66 -2.02 3.04
CA ARG A 465 -4.90 -1.02 4.09
C ARG A 465 -3.61 -0.32 4.47
N VAL A 466 -3.69 0.97 4.75
CA VAL A 466 -2.58 1.74 5.32
C VAL A 466 -2.97 2.21 6.72
N VAL A 467 -2.31 1.67 7.73
CA VAL A 467 -2.46 2.08 9.13
C VAL A 467 -1.52 3.25 9.40
N LYS A 468 -2.07 4.37 9.85
CA LYS A 468 -1.33 5.63 10.10
C LYS A 468 -1.41 6.01 11.57
N PRO A 469 -0.55 5.45 12.44
CA PRO A 469 -0.51 5.82 13.84
C PRO A 469 -0.12 7.30 14.01
N ALA A 470 -0.72 7.97 14.99
CA ALA A 470 -0.47 9.39 15.22
C ALA A 470 0.90 9.68 15.88
N ASN A 471 1.49 8.69 16.56
CA ASN A 471 2.78 8.80 17.24
C ASN A 471 3.47 7.44 17.37
N ALA A 472 4.71 7.44 17.87
CA ALA A 472 5.54 6.24 18.01
C ALA A 472 4.90 5.17 18.94
N VAL A 473 4.25 5.58 20.02
CA VAL A 473 3.61 4.63 20.96
C VAL A 473 2.47 3.87 20.28
N LEU A 474 1.64 4.58 19.51
CA LEU A 474 0.58 3.95 18.73
C LEU A 474 1.14 3.10 17.60
N PHE A 475 2.25 3.52 17.00
CA PHE A 475 2.94 2.73 15.98
C PHE A 475 3.43 1.39 16.55
N ASP A 476 4.05 1.37 17.71
CA ASP A 476 4.51 0.13 18.34
C ASP A 476 3.34 -0.81 18.64
N ARG A 477 2.23 -0.26 19.16
CA ARG A 477 1.02 -1.03 19.44
C ARG A 477 0.37 -1.62 18.18
N GLU A 478 0.24 -0.83 17.12
CA GLU A 478 -0.34 -1.32 15.85
C GLU A 478 0.60 -2.30 15.16
N SER A 479 1.93 -2.08 15.25
CA SER A 479 2.93 -3.00 14.75
C SER A 479 2.85 -4.39 15.40
N GLU A 480 2.63 -4.45 16.70
CA GLU A 480 2.50 -5.71 17.45
C GLU A 480 1.39 -6.61 16.93
N ARG A 481 0.30 -6.04 16.48
CA ARG A 481 -0.92 -6.73 16.09
C ARG A 481 -1.07 -6.91 14.58
N LEU A 482 -0.13 -6.37 13.81
CA LEU A 482 -0.31 -6.23 12.37
C LEU A 482 -0.58 -7.57 11.67
N PHE A 483 0.22 -8.61 11.99
CA PHE A 483 0.00 -9.90 11.35
C PHE A 483 -1.32 -10.57 11.79
N ASP A 484 -1.67 -10.48 13.06
CA ASP A 484 -2.95 -11.02 13.56
C ASP A 484 -4.14 -10.32 12.92
N GLU A 485 -4.07 -8.99 12.74
CA GLU A 485 -5.10 -8.23 12.02
C GLU A 485 -5.20 -8.67 10.57
N VAL A 486 -4.07 -8.74 9.85
CA VAL A 486 -4.04 -9.13 8.44
C VAL A 486 -4.54 -10.57 8.25
N TYR A 487 -4.10 -11.50 9.11
CA TYR A 487 -4.55 -12.88 9.10
C TYR A 487 -6.07 -12.99 9.34
N GLY A 488 -6.56 -12.35 10.41
CA GLY A 488 -7.98 -12.39 10.77
C GLY A 488 -8.87 -11.78 9.68
N LEU A 489 -8.46 -10.66 9.10
CA LEU A 489 -9.19 -10.02 8.00
C LEU A 489 -9.13 -10.84 6.71
N ALA A 490 -8.00 -11.47 6.39
CA ALA A 490 -7.87 -12.36 5.24
C ALA A 490 -8.76 -13.61 5.39
N PHE A 491 -8.82 -14.18 6.60
CA PHE A 491 -9.68 -15.33 6.90
C PHE A 491 -11.17 -14.96 6.86
N ALA A 492 -11.54 -13.83 7.44
CA ALA A 492 -12.91 -13.32 7.31
C ALA A 492 -13.30 -13.08 5.85
N GLN A 493 -12.36 -12.58 5.04
CA GLN A 493 -12.53 -12.43 3.60
C GLN A 493 -12.65 -13.77 2.89
N GLN A 494 -11.91 -14.81 3.32
CA GLN A 494 -12.05 -16.19 2.79
C GLN A 494 -13.45 -16.76 3.02
N LEU A 495 -14.06 -16.51 4.16
CA LEU A 495 -15.43 -16.92 4.45
C LEU A 495 -16.45 -16.12 3.63
N LYS A 496 -16.18 -14.84 3.37
CA LYS A 496 -17.02 -13.95 2.58
C LYS A 496 -16.98 -14.28 1.08
N ASN A 497 -15.82 -14.73 0.58
CA ASN A 497 -15.58 -15.05 -0.83
C ASN A 497 -16.08 -16.45 -1.25
N LYS A 498 -17.06 -17.00 -0.57
CA LYS A 498 -17.58 -18.36 -0.85
C LYS A 498 -18.16 -18.52 -2.26
N ASP A 499 -18.71 -17.44 -2.84
CA ASP A 499 -19.42 -17.46 -4.13
C ASP A 499 -18.56 -17.07 -5.34
N ILE A 500 -17.29 -16.72 -5.13
CA ILE A 500 -16.40 -16.23 -6.18
C ILE A 500 -15.13 -17.08 -6.29
N PRO A 501 -14.49 -17.12 -7.46
CA PRO A 501 -13.26 -17.92 -7.67
C PRO A 501 -12.13 -17.50 -6.75
N GLU A 502 -12.02 -16.20 -6.43
CA GLU A 502 -10.95 -15.68 -5.60
C GLU A 502 -11.17 -16.06 -4.13
N GLY A 503 -10.15 -16.63 -3.51
CA GLY A 503 -10.08 -16.79 -2.06
C GLY A 503 -9.87 -15.47 -1.33
N GLY A 504 -9.92 -15.53 -0.01
CA GLY A 504 -9.68 -14.36 0.84
C GLY A 504 -8.20 -13.98 0.90
N ALA A 505 -7.95 -12.70 0.80
CA ALA A 505 -6.65 -12.09 1.05
C ALA A 505 -6.80 -10.79 1.81
N LYS A 506 -5.71 -10.33 2.42
CA LYS A 506 -5.60 -9.00 3.01
C LYS A 506 -4.16 -8.55 2.96
N ALA A 507 -3.98 -7.28 2.66
CA ALA A 507 -2.70 -6.61 2.84
C ALA A 507 -2.87 -5.46 3.83
N ALA A 508 -1.89 -5.26 4.70
CA ALA A 508 -1.80 -4.05 5.50
C ALA A 508 -0.35 -3.65 5.70
N ILE A 509 -0.13 -2.34 5.70
CA ILE A 509 1.14 -1.71 6.07
C ILE A 509 0.89 -0.77 7.24
N VAL A 510 1.82 -0.74 8.17
CA VAL A 510 1.84 0.21 9.28
C VAL A 510 2.97 1.21 9.08
N LEU A 511 2.63 2.50 9.16
CA LEU A 511 3.57 3.58 8.89
C LEU A 511 4.13 4.13 10.20
N GLU A 512 5.45 4.23 10.27
CA GLU A 512 6.14 4.91 11.36
C GLU A 512 6.06 6.44 11.15
N PRO A 513 5.49 7.21 12.09
CA PRO A 513 5.45 8.67 11.97
C PRO A 513 6.87 9.29 11.89
N PRO A 514 7.12 10.21 10.98
CA PRO A 514 6.25 10.88 10.01
C PRO A 514 6.36 10.32 8.57
N ALA A 515 6.29 9.00 8.39
CA ALA A 515 6.46 8.39 7.07
C ALA A 515 5.39 8.85 6.06
N GLU A 516 5.80 9.04 4.82
CA GLU A 516 4.93 9.47 3.73
C GLU A 516 4.17 8.29 3.14
N THR A 517 2.84 8.37 3.13
CA THR A 517 1.94 7.30 2.68
C THR A 517 2.23 6.85 1.25
N ASN A 518 2.34 7.79 0.32
CA ASN A 518 2.55 7.51 -1.11
C ASN A 518 3.80 6.65 -1.36
N ARG A 519 4.91 7.05 -0.74
CA ARG A 519 6.18 6.33 -0.85
C ARG A 519 6.09 4.92 -0.27
N CYS A 520 5.43 4.76 0.89
CA CYS A 520 5.30 3.47 1.55
C CYS A 520 4.41 2.50 0.76
N VAL A 521 3.29 2.97 0.22
CA VAL A 521 2.42 2.18 -0.66
C VAL A 521 3.18 1.70 -1.91
N LYS A 522 3.91 2.60 -2.57
CA LYS A 522 4.72 2.28 -3.74
C LYS A 522 5.78 1.21 -3.42
N ALA A 523 6.49 1.38 -2.30
CA ALA A 523 7.52 0.44 -1.89
C ALA A 523 6.96 -0.94 -1.50
N PHE A 524 5.80 -0.98 -0.87
CA PHE A 524 5.13 -2.24 -0.53
C PHE A 524 4.70 -3.01 -1.78
N VAL A 525 4.07 -2.33 -2.72
CA VAL A 525 3.58 -2.94 -3.96
C VAL A 525 4.75 -3.39 -4.85
N ASP A 526 5.79 -2.57 -4.99
CA ASP A 526 6.99 -2.93 -5.76
C ASP A 526 7.70 -4.15 -5.16
N GLY A 527 7.81 -4.22 -3.83
CA GLY A 527 8.40 -5.37 -3.14
C GLY A 527 7.63 -6.67 -3.37
N ILE A 528 6.30 -6.64 -3.48
CA ILE A 528 5.51 -7.81 -3.86
C ILE A 528 5.72 -8.15 -5.34
N LEU A 529 5.68 -7.15 -6.23
CA LEU A 529 5.88 -7.34 -7.67
C LEU A 529 7.25 -7.94 -7.98
N ASP A 530 8.31 -7.57 -7.25
CA ASP A 530 9.63 -8.20 -7.39
C ASP A 530 9.56 -9.72 -7.28
N LEU A 531 8.74 -10.24 -6.37
CA LEU A 531 8.64 -11.68 -6.09
C LEU A 531 7.73 -12.46 -7.02
N ILE A 532 6.81 -11.78 -7.74
CA ILE A 532 5.78 -12.43 -8.56
C ILE A 532 5.86 -12.08 -10.05
N THR A 533 6.67 -11.07 -10.43
CA THR A 533 6.80 -10.67 -11.84
C THR A 533 7.65 -11.66 -12.65
N PRO A 534 7.28 -11.94 -13.92
CA PRO A 534 8.10 -12.71 -14.84
C PRO A 534 9.21 -11.90 -15.51
N GLU A 535 9.36 -10.61 -15.20
CA GLU A 535 10.35 -9.72 -15.80
C GLU A 535 11.77 -10.33 -15.72
N PRO A 536 12.46 -10.59 -16.85
CA PRO A 536 13.68 -11.39 -16.86
C PRO A 536 14.83 -10.82 -16.00
N VAL A 537 14.97 -9.49 -15.97
CA VAL A 537 16.03 -8.82 -15.19
C VAL A 537 15.83 -9.07 -13.70
N THR A 538 14.63 -8.83 -13.19
CA THR A 538 14.29 -9.08 -11.78
C THR A 538 14.32 -10.58 -11.48
N ARG A 539 13.71 -11.40 -12.33
CA ARG A 539 13.63 -12.85 -12.13
C ARG A 539 14.98 -13.52 -12.05
N SER A 540 15.98 -13.06 -12.83
CA SER A 540 17.35 -13.59 -12.76
C SER A 540 18.07 -13.33 -11.43
N ARG A 541 17.54 -12.44 -10.60
CA ARG A 541 18.08 -12.08 -9.28
C ARG A 541 17.36 -12.77 -8.13
N ILE A 542 16.34 -13.58 -8.42
CA ILE A 542 15.51 -14.24 -7.39
C ILE A 542 15.68 -15.75 -7.49
N VAL A 543 16.21 -16.33 -6.42
CA VAL A 543 16.21 -17.78 -6.23
C VAL A 543 14.81 -18.21 -5.77
N ASP A 544 14.24 -19.16 -6.48
CA ASP A 544 12.85 -19.59 -6.30
C ASP A 544 12.76 -21.01 -5.70
N HIS A 545 12.51 -21.09 -4.41
CA HIS A 545 12.21 -22.35 -3.71
C HIS A 545 10.72 -22.68 -3.65
N LEU A 546 9.83 -21.79 -4.18
CA LEU A 546 8.41 -22.05 -4.28
C LEU A 546 8.04 -22.83 -5.54
N GLY A 547 8.74 -22.60 -6.67
CA GLY A 547 8.62 -23.33 -7.93
C GLY A 547 7.31 -23.16 -8.69
N ARG A 548 6.51 -22.10 -8.41
CA ARG A 548 5.22 -21.83 -9.09
C ARG A 548 4.96 -20.35 -9.21
N GLU A 549 4.16 -19.97 -10.21
CA GLU A 549 3.67 -18.60 -10.35
C GLU A 549 2.66 -18.24 -9.26
N GLU A 550 2.50 -16.97 -8.97
CA GLU A 550 1.56 -16.47 -7.97
C GLU A 550 0.74 -15.32 -8.56
N PHE A 551 -0.59 -15.44 -8.43
CA PHE A 551 -1.55 -14.44 -8.88
C PHE A 551 -2.18 -13.73 -7.69
N ILE A 552 -2.07 -12.41 -7.63
CA ILE A 552 -2.55 -11.56 -6.53
C ILE A 552 -3.45 -10.49 -7.11
N PHE A 553 -4.61 -10.28 -6.49
CA PHE A 553 -5.53 -9.19 -6.79
C PHE A 553 -5.73 -8.34 -5.54
N LEU A 554 -5.42 -7.04 -5.66
CA LEU A 554 -5.59 -6.06 -4.61
C LEU A 554 -6.89 -5.27 -4.80
N GLY A 555 -7.38 -4.69 -3.73
CA GLY A 555 -8.46 -3.71 -3.75
C GLY A 555 -8.10 -2.53 -2.85
N PRO A 556 -8.74 -1.36 -3.01
CA PRO A 556 -8.55 -0.25 -2.08
C PRO A 556 -9.20 -0.55 -0.73
N ASP A 557 -8.53 -0.14 0.34
CA ASP A 557 -9.05 -0.10 1.70
C ASP A 557 -8.62 1.23 2.34
N GLU A 558 -8.63 1.33 3.64
CA GLU A 558 -8.34 2.55 4.38
C GLU A 558 -7.04 3.22 3.93
N ASN A 559 -7.11 4.52 3.67
CA ASN A 559 -6.02 5.39 3.22
C ASN A 559 -5.41 5.08 1.83
N ILE A 560 -6.06 4.24 1.02
CA ILE A 560 -5.75 4.08 -0.41
C ILE A 560 -6.64 5.03 -1.22
N THR A 561 -6.01 5.86 -2.03
CA THR A 561 -6.65 6.90 -2.85
C THR A 561 -6.69 6.51 -4.32
N PRO A 562 -7.52 7.19 -5.17
CA PRO A 562 -7.51 6.99 -6.61
C PRO A 562 -6.12 7.10 -7.25
N MET A 563 -5.30 8.04 -6.81
CA MET A 563 -3.92 8.20 -7.29
C MET A 563 -3.05 6.96 -7.02
N HIS A 564 -3.24 6.31 -5.85
CA HIS A 564 -2.56 5.05 -5.57
C HIS A 564 -3.01 3.94 -6.52
N ILE A 565 -4.32 3.83 -6.78
CA ILE A 565 -4.89 2.82 -7.67
C ILE A 565 -4.31 2.93 -9.08
N ASP A 566 -4.32 4.14 -9.65
CA ASP A 566 -3.79 4.41 -10.98
C ASP A 566 -2.29 4.09 -11.07
N TRP A 567 -1.51 4.50 -10.06
CA TRP A 567 -0.09 4.19 -10.02
C TRP A 567 0.17 2.70 -9.91
N ILE A 568 -0.57 1.97 -9.07
CA ILE A 568 -0.39 0.51 -8.88
C ILE A 568 -0.60 -0.24 -10.18
N VAL A 569 -1.67 0.08 -10.92
CA VAL A 569 -1.97 -0.57 -12.21
C VAL A 569 -0.90 -0.23 -13.26
N ALA A 570 -0.54 1.05 -13.38
CA ALA A 570 0.49 1.49 -14.31
C ALA A 570 1.86 0.87 -14.00
N HIS A 571 2.23 0.78 -12.71
CA HIS A 571 3.49 0.18 -12.27
C HIS A 571 3.51 -1.32 -12.51
N ALA A 572 2.43 -2.05 -12.22
CA ALA A 572 2.31 -3.48 -12.53
C ALA A 572 2.48 -3.76 -14.03
N ALA A 573 1.90 -2.90 -14.89
CA ALA A 573 2.07 -2.98 -16.35
C ALA A 573 3.51 -2.70 -16.78
N ALA A 574 4.15 -1.67 -16.24
CA ALA A 574 5.56 -1.34 -16.49
C ALA A 574 6.50 -2.48 -16.06
N ARG A 575 6.17 -3.19 -14.97
CA ARG A 575 6.87 -4.39 -14.46
C ARG A 575 6.51 -5.66 -15.21
N LYS A 576 5.71 -5.57 -16.29
CA LYS A 576 5.28 -6.72 -17.11
C LYS A 576 4.54 -7.82 -16.34
N TYR A 577 3.84 -7.44 -15.28
CA TYR A 577 2.97 -8.40 -14.59
C TYR A 577 1.83 -8.84 -15.53
N PRO A 578 1.60 -10.14 -15.73
CA PRO A 578 0.70 -10.63 -16.80
C PRO A 578 -0.74 -10.12 -16.65
N LEU A 579 -1.20 -9.96 -15.42
CA LEU A 579 -2.56 -9.53 -15.09
C LEU A 579 -2.59 -8.09 -14.54
N ALA A 580 -1.76 -7.20 -15.08
CA ALA A 580 -1.58 -5.84 -14.55
C ALA A 580 -2.90 -5.06 -14.44
N ASN A 581 -3.81 -5.16 -15.41
CA ASN A 581 -5.09 -4.47 -15.38
C ASN A 581 -6.03 -4.99 -14.27
N ALA A 582 -5.87 -6.25 -13.86
CA ALA A 582 -6.64 -6.86 -12.79
C ALA A 582 -5.96 -6.76 -11.42
N PHE A 583 -4.68 -6.35 -11.37
CA PHE A 583 -3.88 -6.34 -10.14
C PHE A 583 -4.48 -5.45 -9.05
N MET A 584 -5.16 -4.35 -9.42
CA MET A 584 -5.88 -3.46 -8.50
C MET A 584 -7.29 -3.21 -8.99
N SER A 585 -8.31 -3.48 -8.16
CA SER A 585 -9.72 -3.23 -8.44
C SER A 585 -10.14 -1.80 -8.06
N SER A 586 -11.40 -1.44 -8.40
CA SER A 586 -12.02 -0.14 -8.15
C SER A 586 -11.30 1.03 -8.84
N LYS A 587 -10.86 0.79 -10.06
CA LYS A 587 -10.23 1.82 -10.89
C LYS A 587 -11.21 2.97 -11.14
N PRO A 588 -10.76 4.24 -11.09
CA PRO A 588 -11.64 5.40 -11.21
C PRO A 588 -12.53 5.38 -12.47
N ASN A 589 -11.98 5.03 -13.63
CA ASN A 589 -12.70 5.00 -14.90
C ASN A 589 -13.02 3.56 -15.34
N GLY A 590 -12.02 2.70 -15.38
CA GLY A 590 -12.10 1.33 -15.87
C GLY A 590 -12.65 0.30 -14.89
N GLY A 591 -13.23 0.73 -13.77
CA GLY A 591 -13.83 -0.14 -12.76
C GLY A 591 -15.30 0.13 -12.52
N ILE A 592 -15.88 -0.59 -11.55
CA ILE A 592 -17.26 -0.37 -11.07
C ILE A 592 -17.19 0.43 -9.77
N ASN A 593 -17.66 1.67 -9.80
CA ASN A 593 -17.70 2.51 -8.61
C ASN A 593 -18.82 2.03 -7.67
N HIS A 594 -18.46 1.43 -6.53
CA HIS A 594 -19.43 0.85 -5.60
C HIS A 594 -20.40 1.89 -5.05
N LYS A 595 -19.95 3.12 -4.79
CA LYS A 595 -20.79 4.22 -4.29
C LYS A 595 -21.78 4.69 -5.35
N GLU A 596 -21.36 4.81 -6.60
CA GLU A 596 -22.21 5.25 -7.71
C GLU A 596 -23.39 4.28 -7.92
N TYR A 597 -23.11 2.98 -7.90
CA TYR A 597 -24.10 1.94 -8.21
C TYR A 597 -24.77 1.32 -6.98
N GLY A 598 -24.35 1.69 -5.77
CA GLY A 598 -24.92 1.14 -4.52
C GLY A 598 -24.72 -0.35 -4.33
N VAL A 599 -23.64 -0.89 -4.87
CA VAL A 599 -23.38 -2.33 -5.01
C VAL A 599 -23.59 -3.13 -3.73
N THR A 600 -22.97 -2.67 -2.63
CA THR A 600 -23.08 -3.35 -1.32
C THR A 600 -24.48 -3.26 -0.77
N SER A 601 -25.10 -2.09 -0.87
CA SER A 601 -26.43 -1.81 -0.32
C SER A 601 -27.54 -2.55 -1.04
N GLU A 602 -27.38 -2.87 -2.32
CA GLU A 602 -28.31 -3.75 -3.05
C GLU A 602 -28.42 -5.13 -2.38
N GLY A 603 -27.30 -5.71 -1.97
CA GLY A 603 -27.31 -6.96 -1.21
C GLY A 603 -27.93 -6.83 0.17
N VAL A 604 -27.56 -5.82 0.92
CA VAL A 604 -28.12 -5.53 2.25
C VAL A 604 -29.64 -5.39 2.18
N ASN A 605 -30.15 -4.69 1.15
CA ASN A 605 -31.59 -4.54 0.95
C ASN A 605 -32.30 -5.85 0.64
N VAL A 606 -31.70 -6.74 -0.15
CA VAL A 606 -32.29 -8.07 -0.44
C VAL A 606 -32.40 -8.87 0.86
N PHE A 607 -31.37 -8.90 1.69
CA PHE A 607 -31.42 -9.57 2.99
C PHE A 607 -32.46 -8.93 3.93
N LEU A 608 -32.51 -7.60 3.99
CA LEU A 608 -33.50 -6.87 4.77
C LEU A 608 -34.93 -7.26 4.39
N ARG A 609 -35.23 -7.23 3.08
CA ARG A 609 -36.56 -7.59 2.55
C ARG A 609 -36.97 -9.00 2.97
N ILE A 610 -36.10 -10.00 2.76
CA ILE A 610 -36.44 -11.39 3.04
C ILE A 610 -36.53 -11.61 4.57
N ALA A 611 -35.70 -10.96 5.37
CA ALA A 611 -35.78 -11.02 6.81
C ALA A 611 -37.07 -10.38 7.36
N LEU A 612 -37.50 -9.22 6.84
CA LEU A 612 -38.77 -8.58 7.20
C LEU A 612 -39.96 -9.49 6.85
N LEU A 613 -39.95 -10.04 5.62
CA LEU A 613 -40.98 -11.03 5.23
C LEU A 613 -41.04 -12.23 6.15
N SER A 614 -39.90 -12.71 6.63
CA SER A 614 -39.86 -13.85 7.59
C SER A 614 -40.44 -13.50 8.96
N GLN A 615 -40.48 -12.21 9.30
CA GLN A 615 -41.11 -11.64 10.52
C GLN A 615 -42.56 -11.20 10.27
N GLY A 616 -43.12 -11.43 9.10
CA GLY A 616 -44.50 -11.10 8.77
C GLY A 616 -44.71 -9.67 8.28
N ILE A 617 -43.65 -8.93 7.99
CA ILE A 617 -43.68 -7.54 7.49
C ILE A 617 -43.39 -7.58 5.98
N ASP A 618 -44.41 -7.28 5.15
CA ASP A 618 -44.17 -7.05 3.72
C ASP A 618 -43.81 -5.59 3.46
N PRO A 619 -42.52 -5.26 3.24
CA PRO A 619 -42.07 -3.87 3.15
C PRO A 619 -42.62 -3.12 1.93
N THR A 620 -43.18 -3.88 0.94
CA THR A 620 -43.81 -3.27 -0.23
C THR A 620 -45.24 -2.83 0.04
N LYS A 621 -45.88 -3.35 1.11
CA LYS A 621 -47.26 -3.09 1.47
C LYS A 621 -47.47 -2.45 2.85
N GLN A 622 -46.52 -2.58 3.72
CA GLN A 622 -46.61 -2.17 5.14
C GLN A 622 -45.51 -1.20 5.49
N ARG A 623 -45.85 -0.24 6.32
CA ARG A 623 -44.87 0.68 6.89
C ARG A 623 -43.97 -0.08 7.86
N PHE A 624 -42.66 0.15 7.79
CA PHE A 624 -41.68 -0.35 8.73
C PHE A 624 -40.66 0.76 9.05
N THR A 625 -40.04 0.65 10.22
CA THR A 625 -39.11 1.65 10.75
C THR A 625 -37.69 1.15 10.75
N VAL A 626 -36.74 2.01 10.38
CA VAL A 626 -35.31 1.67 10.26
C VAL A 626 -34.45 2.74 10.91
N LYS A 627 -33.42 2.31 11.66
CA LYS A 627 -32.29 3.17 12.07
C LYS A 627 -31.02 2.72 11.35
N ILE A 628 -30.14 3.71 11.02
CA ILE A 628 -28.91 3.47 10.24
C ILE A 628 -27.75 4.16 10.92
N THR A 629 -26.61 3.48 11.02
CA THR A 629 -25.33 4.12 11.33
C THR A 629 -24.50 4.25 10.05
N GLY A 630 -23.76 5.37 9.93
CA GLY A 630 -23.15 5.85 8.70
C GLY A 630 -23.97 6.97 8.07
N GLY A 631 -23.31 7.95 7.48
CA GLY A 631 -23.92 9.18 6.95
C GLY A 631 -24.50 9.04 5.55
N PRO A 632 -25.30 10.02 5.13
CA PRO A 632 -25.75 10.11 3.74
C PRO A 632 -24.61 10.19 2.74
N ASP A 633 -23.47 10.75 3.11
CA ASP A 633 -22.24 10.84 2.33
C ASP A 633 -21.50 9.51 2.21
N GLY A 634 -21.88 8.50 2.99
CA GLY A 634 -21.25 7.18 3.02
C GLY A 634 -21.68 6.27 1.85
N ASP A 635 -20.79 5.34 1.45
CA ASP A 635 -21.10 4.37 0.39
C ASP A 635 -22.31 3.49 0.77
N VAL A 636 -22.20 2.74 1.88
CA VAL A 636 -23.24 1.77 2.25
C VAL A 636 -24.47 2.45 2.82
N ALA A 637 -24.30 3.35 3.80
CA ALA A 637 -25.43 3.98 4.46
C ALA A 637 -26.21 4.91 3.53
N GLY A 638 -25.51 5.78 2.77
CA GLY A 638 -26.15 6.72 1.84
C GLY A 638 -26.90 5.99 0.72
N ASN A 639 -26.31 4.98 0.10
CA ASN A 639 -26.99 4.17 -0.89
C ASN A 639 -28.15 3.37 -0.29
N MET A 640 -28.02 2.89 0.96
CA MET A 640 -29.14 2.20 1.62
C MET A 640 -30.36 3.11 1.78
N MET A 641 -30.16 4.38 2.17
CA MET A 641 -31.23 5.37 2.26
C MET A 641 -31.94 5.57 0.92
N ARG A 642 -31.18 5.68 -0.18
CA ARG A 642 -31.73 5.83 -1.55
C ARG A 642 -32.47 4.57 -1.99
N ILE A 643 -31.93 3.38 -1.75
CA ILE A 643 -32.53 2.09 -2.13
C ILE A 643 -33.83 1.86 -1.35
N LEU A 644 -33.87 2.17 -0.07
CA LEU A 644 -35.07 2.10 0.75
C LEU A 644 -36.19 2.98 0.16
N HIS A 645 -35.88 4.21 -0.24
CA HIS A 645 -36.85 5.07 -0.89
C HIS A 645 -37.27 4.54 -2.27
N ARG A 646 -36.32 4.12 -3.09
CA ARG A 646 -36.57 3.55 -4.44
C ARG A 646 -37.53 2.37 -4.41
N ASP A 647 -37.31 1.43 -3.49
CA ASP A 647 -37.99 0.13 -3.49
C ASP A 647 -39.26 0.11 -2.63
N TYR A 648 -39.36 0.97 -1.61
CA TYR A 648 -40.47 0.94 -0.65
C TYR A 648 -41.19 2.29 -0.48
N GLY A 649 -40.64 3.36 -1.01
CA GLY A 649 -41.24 4.71 -0.91
C GLY A 649 -41.52 5.11 0.54
N ALA A 650 -42.72 5.60 0.82
CA ALA A 650 -43.16 6.02 2.13
C ALA A 650 -43.33 4.89 3.17
N ASN A 651 -43.30 3.62 2.74
CA ASN A 651 -43.32 2.49 3.67
C ASN A 651 -42.01 2.38 4.46
N ALA A 652 -40.88 2.77 3.88
CA ALA A 652 -39.60 2.79 4.57
C ALA A 652 -39.46 4.07 5.42
N CYS A 653 -39.66 3.96 6.69
CA CYS A 653 -39.54 5.09 7.65
C CYS A 653 -38.16 5.08 8.32
N ILE A 654 -37.24 5.92 7.86
CA ILE A 654 -35.90 6.06 8.47
C ILE A 654 -35.99 6.96 9.69
N VAL A 655 -36.13 6.35 10.87
CA VAL A 655 -36.38 7.08 12.13
C VAL A 655 -35.10 7.65 12.74
N GLY A 656 -33.93 7.24 12.31
CA GLY A 656 -32.67 7.78 12.81
C GLY A 656 -31.47 7.42 11.98
N VAL A 657 -30.57 8.39 11.85
CA VAL A 657 -29.26 8.27 11.20
C VAL A 657 -28.18 8.88 12.08
N ALA A 658 -27.05 8.18 12.28
CA ALA A 658 -25.90 8.70 12.99
C ALA A 658 -24.60 8.50 12.20
N ASP A 659 -23.80 9.55 12.10
CA ASP A 659 -22.48 9.54 11.45
C ASP A 659 -21.43 10.28 12.30
N GLY A 660 -20.23 10.47 11.77
CA GLY A 660 -19.15 11.18 12.46
C GLY A 660 -19.50 12.61 12.88
N SER A 661 -20.42 13.28 12.13
CA SER A 661 -20.78 14.68 12.31
C SER A 661 -21.91 14.91 13.33
N GLY A 662 -22.74 13.88 13.60
CA GLY A 662 -23.89 14.03 14.48
C GLY A 662 -24.95 12.95 14.34
N VAL A 663 -26.17 13.30 14.69
CA VAL A 663 -27.35 12.43 14.68
C VAL A 663 -28.57 13.19 14.17
N GLY A 664 -29.34 12.56 13.27
CA GLY A 664 -30.66 13.00 12.85
C GLY A 664 -31.71 11.99 13.29
N GLU A 665 -32.75 12.40 13.92
CA GLU A 665 -33.83 11.56 14.45
C GLU A 665 -35.19 12.17 14.15
N ASP A 666 -36.12 11.40 13.66
CA ASP A 666 -37.52 11.77 13.49
C ASP A 666 -38.43 10.55 13.63
N PRO A 667 -39.31 10.51 14.66
CA PRO A 667 -40.23 9.39 14.85
C PRO A 667 -41.21 9.20 13.68
N GLN A 668 -41.43 10.20 12.86
CA GLN A 668 -42.25 10.11 11.65
C GLN A 668 -41.48 9.69 10.41
N GLY A 669 -40.15 9.67 10.52
CA GLY A 669 -39.18 9.40 9.45
C GLY A 669 -38.51 10.67 8.95
N LEU A 670 -37.20 10.59 8.75
CA LEU A 670 -36.44 11.62 8.08
C LEU A 670 -36.88 11.72 6.60
N ASP A 671 -36.97 12.94 6.11
CA ASP A 671 -37.37 13.20 4.74
C ASP A 671 -36.41 12.59 3.73
N HIS A 672 -36.93 11.72 2.86
CA HIS A 672 -36.14 11.00 1.86
C HIS A 672 -35.51 11.92 0.81
N ALA A 673 -36.19 12.98 0.41
CA ALA A 673 -35.67 13.93 -0.58
C ALA A 673 -34.47 14.71 -0.01
N GLU A 674 -34.54 15.06 1.28
CA GLU A 674 -33.45 15.74 1.97
C GLU A 674 -32.25 14.79 2.20
N LEU A 675 -32.49 13.51 2.53
CA LEU A 675 -31.42 12.51 2.62
C LEU A 675 -30.74 12.31 1.25
N GLU A 676 -31.50 12.28 0.16
CA GLU A 676 -30.95 12.18 -1.19
C GLU A 676 -30.15 13.43 -1.59
N ARG A 677 -30.64 14.63 -1.22
CA ARG A 677 -29.88 15.86 -1.42
C ARG A 677 -28.50 15.81 -0.72
N LEU A 678 -28.48 15.32 0.53
CA LEU A 678 -27.22 15.14 1.27
C LEU A 678 -26.27 14.15 0.59
N PHE A 679 -26.82 13.03 0.12
CA PHE A 679 -26.02 12.03 -0.61
C PHE A 679 -25.38 12.61 -1.88
N VAL A 680 -26.18 13.28 -2.70
CA VAL A 680 -25.71 13.88 -3.97
C VAL A 680 -24.67 14.98 -3.71
N ALA A 681 -24.89 15.78 -2.67
CA ALA A 681 -23.96 16.84 -2.28
C ALA A 681 -22.72 16.34 -1.49
N GLY A 682 -22.66 15.05 -1.14
CA GLY A 682 -21.57 14.52 -0.31
C GLY A 682 -21.53 15.09 1.10
N LEU A 683 -22.70 15.41 1.67
CA LEU A 683 -22.82 16.07 2.97
C LEU A 683 -23.26 15.07 4.07
N ALA A 684 -22.69 15.24 5.24
CA ALA A 684 -23.00 14.44 6.42
C ALA A 684 -24.36 14.83 7.04
N ILE A 685 -24.89 13.99 7.97
CA ILE A 685 -26.23 14.15 8.56
C ILE A 685 -26.39 15.49 9.31
N SER A 686 -25.34 16.07 9.84
CA SER A 686 -25.38 17.36 10.52
C SER A 686 -25.83 18.55 9.63
N HIS A 687 -25.84 18.34 8.31
CA HIS A 687 -26.30 19.31 7.31
C HIS A 687 -27.76 19.09 6.88
N PHE A 688 -28.48 18.18 7.56
CA PHE A 688 -29.91 17.95 7.30
C PHE A 688 -30.71 19.20 7.63
N ASN A 689 -31.60 19.58 6.72
CA ASN A 689 -32.40 20.79 6.87
C ASN A 689 -33.47 20.62 7.98
N PRO A 690 -33.38 21.38 9.09
CA PRO A 690 -34.37 21.27 10.16
C PRO A 690 -35.82 21.53 9.75
N LYS A 691 -36.06 22.24 8.65
CA LYS A 691 -37.41 22.50 8.14
C LYS A 691 -38.10 21.26 7.55
N SER A 692 -37.30 20.23 7.22
CA SER A 692 -37.79 18.94 6.71
C SER A 692 -38.07 17.94 7.83
N LEU A 693 -38.00 18.34 9.10
CA LEU A 693 -38.31 17.51 10.26
C LEU A 693 -39.74 17.66 10.72
N SER A 694 -40.30 16.61 11.27
CA SER A 694 -41.57 16.69 12.01
C SER A 694 -41.36 17.48 13.34
N ALA A 695 -42.48 17.84 14.00
CA ALA A 695 -42.44 18.57 15.27
C ALA A 695 -41.62 17.86 16.40
N LYS A 696 -41.40 16.57 16.29
CA LYS A 696 -40.61 15.76 17.24
C LYS A 696 -39.25 15.36 16.69
N GLY A 697 -38.92 15.76 15.45
CA GLY A 697 -37.64 15.49 14.83
C GLY A 697 -36.57 16.45 15.33
N ARG A 698 -35.31 15.98 15.28
CA ARG A 698 -34.15 16.78 15.64
C ARG A 698 -32.89 16.36 14.86
N VAL A 699 -32.01 17.34 14.67
CA VAL A 699 -30.65 17.11 14.22
C VAL A 699 -29.70 17.71 15.24
N VAL A 700 -28.74 16.91 15.74
CA VAL A 700 -27.78 17.33 16.77
C VAL A 700 -26.37 17.05 16.28
N LYS A 701 -25.53 18.10 16.27
CA LYS A 701 -24.12 17.95 15.90
C LYS A 701 -23.30 17.28 16.98
N ALA A 702 -22.29 16.53 16.62
CA ALA A 702 -21.35 15.89 17.54
C ALA A 702 -20.18 16.81 17.95
N ASP A 703 -20.44 18.11 18.08
CA ASP A 703 -19.51 19.15 18.53
C ASP A 703 -19.66 19.46 20.04
N THR A 704 -20.63 18.85 20.69
CA THR A 704 -20.88 18.93 22.14
C THR A 704 -20.87 17.55 22.76
N PRO A 705 -20.57 17.43 24.09
CA PRO A 705 -20.63 16.15 24.79
C PRO A 705 -21.99 15.44 24.65
N GLU A 706 -23.09 16.21 24.72
CA GLU A 706 -24.43 15.68 24.53
C GLU A 706 -24.64 15.15 23.10
N GLY A 707 -24.24 15.89 22.09
CA GLY A 707 -24.33 15.46 20.70
C GLY A 707 -23.51 14.21 20.42
N VAL A 708 -22.31 14.11 20.99
CA VAL A 708 -21.48 12.89 20.93
C VAL A 708 -22.19 11.71 21.59
N GLN A 709 -22.79 11.91 22.75
CA GLN A 709 -23.53 10.86 23.46
C GLN A 709 -24.75 10.38 22.66
N LEU A 710 -25.54 11.29 22.13
CA LEU A 710 -26.71 10.97 21.30
C LEU A 710 -26.32 10.18 20.05
N ARG A 711 -25.27 10.60 19.35
CA ARG A 711 -24.71 9.89 18.19
C ARG A 711 -24.24 8.48 18.56
N ASN A 712 -23.45 8.34 19.61
CA ASN A 712 -22.89 7.07 20.05
C ASN A 712 -23.93 6.07 20.56
N SER A 713 -25.09 6.55 21.05
CA SER A 713 -26.15 5.72 21.64
C SER A 713 -27.36 5.50 20.70
N LEU A 714 -27.41 6.08 19.50
CA LEU A 714 -28.55 5.95 18.61
C LEU A 714 -28.99 4.49 18.43
N HIS A 715 -28.03 3.61 18.12
CA HIS A 715 -28.29 2.20 17.84
C HIS A 715 -28.83 1.44 19.06
N ASN A 716 -28.51 1.88 20.29
CA ASN A 716 -28.98 1.27 21.53
C ASN A 716 -30.38 1.76 21.94
N ARG A 717 -30.61 3.08 21.91
CA ARG A 717 -31.80 3.71 22.49
C ARG A 717 -33.00 3.87 21.56
N LEU A 718 -32.78 4.00 20.23
CA LEU A 718 -33.89 4.22 19.31
C LEU A 718 -34.57 2.88 18.94
N VAL A 719 -35.86 2.78 19.26
CA VAL A 719 -36.64 1.55 19.01
C VAL A 719 -37.23 1.60 17.60
N CYS A 720 -37.00 0.53 16.83
CA CYS A 720 -37.54 0.40 15.47
C CYS A 720 -37.51 -1.07 15.02
N ASP A 721 -38.11 -1.38 13.85
CA ASP A 721 -38.22 -2.74 13.31
C ASP A 721 -36.90 -3.31 12.88
N ALA A 722 -36.01 -2.49 12.28
CA ALA A 722 -34.72 -2.95 11.79
C ALA A 722 -33.60 -1.95 12.09
N PHE A 723 -32.40 -2.48 12.36
CA PHE A 723 -31.16 -1.72 12.43
C PHE A 723 -30.22 -2.13 11.33
N ILE A 724 -29.67 -1.15 10.61
CA ILE A 724 -28.67 -1.34 9.56
C ILE A 724 -27.38 -0.60 9.94
N PRO A 725 -26.39 -1.30 10.48
CA PRO A 725 -25.04 -0.76 10.56
C PRO A 725 -24.50 -0.55 9.14
N GLY A 726 -24.59 0.66 8.60
CA GLY A 726 -24.06 1.01 7.27
C GLY A 726 -22.69 1.68 7.32
N GLY A 727 -22.23 2.05 8.52
CA GLY A 727 -20.92 2.62 8.84
C GLY A 727 -20.73 2.62 10.34
N GLY A 728 -19.51 2.88 10.79
CA GLY A 728 -19.12 2.92 12.20
C GLY A 728 -17.79 2.19 12.43
N ARG A 729 -17.31 2.24 13.65
CA ARG A 729 -16.05 1.57 14.02
C ARG A 729 -16.29 0.06 14.24
N PRO A 730 -15.29 -0.79 13.93
CA PRO A 730 -15.31 -2.18 14.36
C PRO A 730 -15.56 -2.32 15.86
N ALA A 731 -16.24 -3.40 16.25
CA ALA A 731 -16.55 -3.70 17.65
C ALA A 731 -17.33 -2.59 18.37
N THR A 732 -18.15 -1.82 17.66
CA THR A 732 -19.04 -0.81 18.28
C THR A 732 -19.99 -1.46 19.27
N ILE A 733 -20.58 -2.63 18.92
CA ILE A 733 -21.30 -3.48 19.86
C ILE A 733 -20.42 -4.70 20.15
N ASN A 734 -20.07 -4.90 21.42
CA ASN A 734 -19.11 -5.90 21.85
C ASN A 734 -19.59 -6.61 23.15
N GLU A 735 -18.77 -7.53 23.65
CA GLU A 735 -19.07 -8.35 24.83
C GLU A 735 -19.32 -7.54 26.11
N ARG A 736 -18.85 -6.28 26.17
CA ARG A 736 -19.01 -5.40 27.35
C ARG A 736 -20.30 -4.60 27.29
N ASN A 737 -20.75 -4.18 26.10
CA ASN A 737 -21.85 -3.22 25.94
C ASN A 737 -23.10 -3.75 25.23
N TRP A 738 -23.14 -5.01 24.76
CA TRP A 738 -24.29 -5.55 24.03
C TRP A 738 -25.63 -5.44 24.80
N ARG A 739 -25.61 -5.41 26.15
CA ARG A 739 -26.78 -5.25 26.98
C ARG A 739 -27.44 -3.87 26.82
N GLU A 740 -26.68 -2.85 26.45
CA GLU A 740 -27.22 -1.51 26.21
C GLU A 740 -28.17 -1.48 25.01
N TYR A 741 -28.10 -2.50 24.14
CA TYR A 741 -29.02 -2.67 23.00
C TYR A 741 -30.40 -3.18 23.44
N LEU A 742 -30.53 -3.69 24.68
CA LEU A 742 -31.78 -4.16 25.22
C LEU A 742 -32.52 -3.03 25.92
N GLN A 743 -33.82 -2.97 25.71
CA GLN A 743 -34.71 -2.10 26.42
C GLN A 743 -34.88 -2.59 27.88
N PRO A 744 -35.47 -1.77 28.81
CA PRO A 744 -35.71 -2.18 30.21
C PRO A 744 -36.56 -3.45 30.34
N ASN A 745 -37.39 -3.77 29.38
CA ASN A 745 -38.19 -5.00 29.32
C ASN A 745 -37.43 -6.23 28.80
N GLY A 746 -36.11 -6.11 28.57
CA GLY A 746 -35.25 -7.17 28.03
C GLY A 746 -35.37 -7.41 26.53
N LYS A 747 -36.24 -6.70 25.81
CA LYS A 747 -36.37 -6.82 24.35
C LYS A 747 -35.29 -5.98 23.65
N PRO A 748 -34.78 -6.43 22.48
CA PRO A 748 -33.82 -5.63 21.71
C PRO A 748 -34.47 -4.32 21.20
N SER A 749 -33.68 -3.27 21.07
CA SER A 749 -34.13 -1.99 20.50
C SER A 749 -34.55 -2.11 19.03
N SER A 750 -34.03 -3.10 18.32
CA SER A 750 -34.56 -3.59 17.03
C SER A 750 -34.48 -5.11 17.00
N PRO A 751 -35.59 -5.80 16.64
CA PRO A 751 -35.63 -7.26 16.55
C PRO A 751 -34.84 -7.81 15.36
N LEU A 752 -34.48 -6.94 14.37
CA LEU A 752 -33.69 -7.30 13.21
C LEU A 752 -32.44 -6.42 13.09
N ILE A 753 -31.29 -7.05 12.87
CA ILE A 753 -30.04 -6.38 12.47
C ILE A 753 -29.58 -6.95 11.14
N VAL A 754 -29.24 -6.07 10.16
CA VAL A 754 -28.64 -6.46 8.88
C VAL A 754 -27.33 -5.70 8.70
N GLU A 755 -26.20 -6.38 8.86
CA GLU A 755 -24.88 -5.76 8.95
C GLU A 755 -24.32 -5.35 7.58
N GLY A 756 -24.49 -4.11 7.20
CA GLY A 756 -23.86 -3.50 6.00
C GLY A 756 -22.38 -3.18 6.22
N ALA A 757 -22.01 -2.75 7.43
CA ALA A 757 -20.62 -2.47 7.83
C ALA A 757 -19.91 -3.74 8.30
N ASN A 758 -18.60 -3.82 8.04
CA ASN A 758 -17.79 -4.95 8.49
C ASN A 758 -17.50 -4.84 10.00
N LEU A 759 -17.62 -5.97 10.71
CA LEU A 759 -17.22 -6.15 12.11
C LEU A 759 -17.86 -5.14 13.10
N PHE A 760 -19.02 -4.59 12.78
CA PHE A 760 -19.70 -3.65 13.70
C PHE A 760 -20.07 -4.32 15.02
N LEU A 761 -20.50 -5.58 14.97
CA LEU A 761 -20.71 -6.44 16.14
C LEU A 761 -19.56 -7.44 16.27
N THR A 762 -19.09 -7.66 17.51
CA THR A 762 -18.17 -8.77 17.79
C THR A 762 -18.90 -10.12 17.72
N PRO A 763 -18.17 -11.25 17.49
CA PRO A 763 -18.80 -12.59 17.48
C PRO A 763 -19.60 -12.88 18.74
N ASP A 764 -19.08 -12.57 19.93
CA ASP A 764 -19.74 -12.82 21.22
C ASP A 764 -20.99 -11.95 21.41
N ALA A 765 -20.92 -10.68 20.97
CA ALA A 765 -22.10 -9.80 20.98
C ALA A 765 -23.21 -10.31 20.05
N ARG A 766 -22.86 -10.82 18.84
CA ARG A 766 -23.86 -11.44 17.93
C ARG A 766 -24.56 -12.61 18.58
N ILE A 767 -23.82 -13.53 19.22
CA ILE A 767 -24.37 -14.69 19.91
C ILE A 767 -25.27 -14.25 21.06
N SER A 768 -24.82 -13.30 21.87
CA SER A 768 -25.55 -12.79 23.03
C SER A 768 -26.88 -12.11 22.64
N LEU A 769 -26.85 -11.26 21.62
CA LEU A 769 -28.05 -10.58 21.10
C LEU A 769 -29.00 -11.55 20.37
N ALA A 770 -28.47 -12.54 19.66
CA ALA A 770 -29.31 -13.58 19.03
C ALA A 770 -30.04 -14.41 20.10
N LYS A 771 -29.38 -14.78 21.20
CA LYS A 771 -30.01 -15.43 22.37
C LYS A 771 -31.04 -14.54 23.05
N ALA A 772 -30.88 -13.22 23.01
CA ALA A 772 -31.87 -12.25 23.49
C ALA A 772 -33.02 -11.99 22.51
N GLY A 773 -33.09 -12.71 21.40
CA GLY A 773 -34.21 -12.66 20.44
C GLY A 773 -33.99 -11.73 19.25
N THR A 774 -32.77 -11.27 18.99
CA THR A 774 -32.44 -10.47 17.81
C THR A 774 -32.13 -11.38 16.62
N LEU A 775 -32.82 -11.21 15.51
CA LEU A 775 -32.46 -11.83 14.23
C LEU A 775 -31.30 -11.06 13.61
N ILE A 776 -30.14 -11.68 13.44
CA ILE A 776 -28.93 -11.00 12.96
C ILE A 776 -28.49 -11.62 11.63
N ILE A 777 -28.49 -10.84 10.55
CA ILE A 777 -27.83 -11.18 9.31
C ILE A 777 -26.41 -10.62 9.37
N LYS A 778 -25.44 -11.53 9.49
CA LYS A 778 -24.02 -11.22 9.67
C LYS A 778 -23.44 -10.51 8.44
N ASP A 779 -22.45 -9.66 8.67
CA ASP A 779 -21.73 -8.89 7.65
C ASP A 779 -21.23 -9.70 6.45
N SER A 780 -20.64 -10.90 6.68
CA SER A 780 -20.14 -11.77 5.60
C SER A 780 -21.22 -12.31 4.65
N SER A 781 -22.49 -12.26 5.04
CA SER A 781 -23.65 -12.53 4.19
C SER A 781 -24.24 -11.24 3.63
N ALA A 782 -24.62 -10.29 4.50
CA ALA A 782 -25.36 -9.10 4.12
C ALA A 782 -24.60 -8.20 3.13
N ASN A 783 -23.29 -7.99 3.33
CA ASN A 783 -22.49 -7.09 2.50
C ASN A 783 -21.61 -7.80 1.44
N LYS A 784 -21.84 -9.08 1.17
CA LYS A 784 -21.03 -9.87 0.21
C LYS A 784 -21.04 -9.32 -1.22
N CYS A 785 -22.07 -8.58 -1.61
CA CYS A 785 -22.21 -8.07 -2.97
C CYS A 785 -21.04 -7.15 -3.37
N GLY A 786 -20.42 -6.44 -2.44
CA GLY A 786 -19.23 -5.66 -2.71
C GLY A 786 -18.07 -6.50 -3.25
N VAL A 787 -17.77 -7.63 -2.60
CA VAL A 787 -16.65 -8.51 -3.05
C VAL A 787 -17.00 -9.27 -4.33
N MET A 788 -18.27 -9.66 -4.51
CA MET A 788 -18.71 -10.31 -5.74
C MET A 788 -18.63 -9.37 -6.94
N CYS A 789 -18.98 -8.11 -6.78
CA CYS A 789 -18.82 -7.08 -7.81
C CYS A 789 -17.34 -6.95 -8.24
N SER A 790 -16.42 -6.88 -7.27
CA SER A 790 -15.00 -6.82 -7.57
C SER A 790 -14.49 -8.05 -8.33
N SER A 791 -15.06 -9.24 -8.11
CA SER A 791 -14.71 -10.44 -8.87
C SER A 791 -15.10 -10.31 -10.35
N PHE A 792 -16.29 -9.81 -10.64
CA PHE A 792 -16.67 -9.52 -12.03
C PHE A 792 -15.81 -8.42 -12.68
N GLU A 793 -15.39 -7.43 -11.91
CA GLU A 793 -14.42 -6.42 -12.37
C GLU A 793 -13.07 -7.05 -12.70
N ILE A 794 -12.55 -7.95 -11.85
CA ILE A 794 -11.30 -8.68 -12.08
C ILE A 794 -11.40 -9.49 -13.37
N ALA A 795 -12.47 -10.27 -13.55
CA ALA A 795 -12.69 -11.06 -14.75
C ALA A 795 -12.72 -10.20 -16.02
N SER A 796 -13.45 -9.07 -15.99
CA SER A 796 -13.48 -8.14 -17.13
C SER A 796 -12.14 -7.46 -17.39
N SER A 797 -11.37 -7.13 -16.35
CA SER A 797 -10.06 -6.48 -16.45
C SER A 797 -8.95 -7.40 -16.98
N MET A 798 -9.11 -8.72 -16.84
CA MET A 798 -8.22 -9.70 -17.47
C MET A 798 -8.47 -9.83 -18.98
N LEU A 799 -9.68 -9.51 -19.46
CA LEU A 799 -10.12 -9.75 -20.83
C LEU A 799 -10.25 -8.48 -21.69
N LEU A 800 -10.42 -7.32 -21.05
CA LEU A 800 -10.69 -6.06 -21.72
C LEU A 800 -9.71 -4.97 -21.26
N ASN A 801 -9.32 -4.10 -22.18
CA ASN A 801 -8.72 -2.84 -21.82
C ASN A 801 -9.80 -1.81 -21.40
N GLU A 802 -9.37 -0.64 -20.90
CA GLU A 802 -10.27 0.39 -20.38
C GLU A 802 -11.27 0.87 -21.44
N GLU A 803 -10.81 1.15 -22.67
CA GLU A 803 -11.68 1.62 -23.77
C GLU A 803 -12.77 0.60 -24.11
N GLN A 804 -12.40 -0.68 -24.19
CA GLN A 804 -13.35 -1.77 -24.46
C GLN A 804 -14.35 -1.93 -23.32
N PHE A 805 -13.89 -1.85 -22.07
CA PHE A 805 -14.76 -1.93 -20.90
C PHE A 805 -15.76 -0.78 -20.85
N LEU A 806 -15.34 0.45 -21.09
CA LEU A 806 -16.22 1.63 -21.07
C LEU A 806 -17.37 1.52 -22.07
N LYS A 807 -17.15 0.87 -23.22
CA LYS A 807 -18.20 0.65 -24.24
C LYS A 807 -19.35 -0.24 -23.74
N ILE A 808 -19.04 -1.22 -22.90
CA ILE A 808 -20.04 -2.18 -22.39
C ILE A 808 -20.49 -1.87 -20.96
N LYS A 809 -19.83 -0.96 -20.25
CA LYS A 809 -19.99 -0.72 -18.81
C LYS A 809 -21.44 -0.56 -18.36
N PRO A 810 -22.33 0.23 -19.00
CA PRO A 810 -23.72 0.40 -18.50
C PRO A 810 -24.49 -0.92 -18.49
N THR A 811 -24.43 -1.69 -19.59
CA THR A 811 -25.12 -2.98 -19.69
C THR A 811 -24.47 -4.03 -18.78
N PHE A 812 -23.15 -4.05 -18.73
CA PHE A 812 -22.38 -4.95 -17.87
C PHE A 812 -22.72 -4.75 -16.40
N VAL A 813 -22.71 -3.50 -15.90
CA VAL A 813 -23.04 -3.18 -14.50
C VAL A 813 -24.47 -3.57 -14.18
N GLY A 814 -25.44 -3.29 -15.05
CA GLY A 814 -26.82 -3.71 -14.87
C GLY A 814 -26.94 -5.25 -14.66
N GLN A 815 -26.26 -6.05 -15.49
CA GLN A 815 -26.25 -7.51 -15.37
C GLN A 815 -25.50 -7.98 -14.12
N VAL A 816 -24.43 -7.30 -13.71
CA VAL A 816 -23.73 -7.58 -12.45
C VAL A 816 -24.68 -7.38 -11.28
N LEU A 817 -25.39 -6.25 -11.19
CA LEU A 817 -26.33 -5.97 -10.11
C LEU A 817 -27.45 -7.02 -10.03
N GLU A 818 -27.96 -7.52 -11.17
CA GLU A 818 -28.94 -8.62 -11.20
C GLU A 818 -28.36 -9.91 -10.58
N LYS A 819 -27.15 -10.29 -10.98
CA LYS A 819 -26.47 -11.48 -10.40
C LYS A 819 -26.21 -11.32 -8.90
N LEU A 820 -25.84 -10.12 -8.44
CA LEU A 820 -25.60 -9.85 -7.04
C LEU A 820 -26.89 -9.98 -6.20
N ARG A 821 -27.99 -9.40 -6.67
CA ARG A 821 -29.31 -9.51 -6.01
C ARG A 821 -29.78 -10.96 -5.95
N GLU A 822 -29.59 -11.74 -7.02
CA GLU A 822 -29.98 -13.15 -7.05
C GLU A 822 -29.14 -13.99 -6.08
N ALA A 823 -27.82 -13.80 -6.05
CA ALA A 823 -26.93 -14.48 -5.11
C ALA A 823 -27.25 -14.13 -3.63
N ALA A 824 -27.57 -12.86 -3.36
CA ALA A 824 -28.04 -12.44 -2.04
C ALA A 824 -29.39 -13.07 -1.66
N ARG A 825 -30.31 -13.17 -2.64
CA ARG A 825 -31.62 -13.79 -2.45
C ARG A 825 -31.49 -15.27 -2.11
N GLN A 826 -30.69 -16.01 -2.86
CA GLN A 826 -30.47 -17.45 -2.62
C GLN A 826 -29.91 -17.70 -1.23
N GLU A 827 -28.90 -16.94 -0.82
CA GLU A 827 -28.31 -17.06 0.51
C GLU A 827 -29.29 -16.66 1.62
N ALA A 828 -30.06 -15.60 1.47
CA ALA A 828 -31.05 -15.18 2.46
C ALA A 828 -32.13 -16.27 2.68
N ILE A 829 -32.58 -16.92 1.59
CA ILE A 829 -33.59 -18.00 1.65
C ILE A 829 -33.02 -19.19 2.41
N ILE A 830 -31.82 -19.67 2.04
CA ILE A 830 -31.24 -20.85 2.71
C ILE A 830 -30.94 -20.55 4.18
N LEU A 831 -30.34 -19.41 4.53
CA LEU A 831 -30.02 -19.06 5.92
C LEU A 831 -31.26 -19.00 6.79
N LEU A 832 -32.33 -18.34 6.34
CA LEU A 832 -33.57 -18.24 7.11
C LEU A 832 -34.31 -19.59 7.15
N GLY A 833 -34.19 -20.41 6.08
CA GLY A 833 -34.69 -21.78 6.04
C GLY A 833 -34.00 -22.67 7.07
N GLU A 834 -32.66 -22.65 7.12
CA GLU A 834 -31.86 -23.39 8.09
C GLU A 834 -32.09 -22.88 9.53
N GLY A 835 -32.26 -21.57 9.73
CA GLY A 835 -32.60 -20.98 11.02
C GLY A 835 -33.96 -21.52 11.57
N ARG A 836 -34.94 -21.78 10.70
CA ARG A 836 -36.21 -22.41 11.09
C ARG A 836 -36.06 -23.92 11.42
N ARG A 837 -35.15 -24.61 10.72
CA ARG A 837 -34.86 -26.03 10.97
C ARG A 837 -34.03 -26.23 12.26
N HIS A 838 -33.17 -25.26 12.57
CA HIS A 838 -32.24 -25.30 13.69
C HIS A 838 -32.41 -24.08 14.60
N PRO A 839 -33.57 -23.90 15.27
CA PRO A 839 -33.88 -22.66 16.02
C PRO A 839 -32.97 -22.41 17.24
N SER A 840 -32.25 -23.43 17.69
CA SER A 840 -31.25 -23.28 18.76
C SER A 840 -29.87 -22.73 18.28
N VAL A 841 -29.63 -22.72 16.97
CA VAL A 841 -28.37 -22.24 16.37
C VAL A 841 -28.56 -20.80 15.89
N PRO A 842 -27.78 -19.84 16.42
CA PRO A 842 -27.85 -18.45 15.95
C PRO A 842 -27.53 -18.32 14.45
N LEU A 843 -28.27 -17.45 13.73
CA LEU A 843 -28.07 -17.23 12.32
C LEU A 843 -26.62 -16.85 11.94
N PRO A 844 -25.88 -16.05 12.72
CA PRO A 844 -24.45 -15.77 12.46
C PRO A 844 -23.58 -17.04 12.44
N GLU A 845 -23.88 -18.06 13.23
CA GLU A 845 -23.19 -19.34 13.21
C GLU A 845 -23.55 -20.15 11.96
N LEU A 846 -24.85 -20.18 11.58
CA LEU A 846 -25.30 -20.82 10.33
C LEU A 846 -24.66 -20.15 9.10
N SER A 847 -24.52 -18.84 9.09
CA SER A 847 -23.80 -18.13 8.03
C SER A 847 -22.32 -18.57 7.92
N THR A 848 -21.67 -18.80 9.05
CA THR A 848 -20.28 -19.31 9.08
C THR A 848 -20.24 -20.77 8.58
N LYS A 849 -21.15 -21.64 9.06
CA LYS A 849 -21.27 -23.04 8.60
C LYS A 849 -21.53 -23.13 7.10
N LEU A 850 -22.41 -22.28 6.56
CA LEU A 850 -22.67 -22.18 5.13
C LEU A 850 -21.41 -21.83 4.34
N SER A 851 -20.66 -20.83 4.80
CA SER A 851 -19.42 -20.43 4.14
C SER A 851 -18.36 -21.54 4.17
N LEU A 852 -18.23 -22.24 5.29
CA LEU A 852 -17.32 -23.38 5.44
C LEU A 852 -17.75 -24.55 4.53
N ALA A 853 -19.04 -24.88 4.47
CA ALA A 853 -19.57 -25.94 3.64
C ALA A 853 -19.30 -25.69 2.15
N ILE A 854 -19.58 -24.48 1.66
CA ILE A 854 -19.30 -24.12 0.26
C ILE A 854 -17.79 -24.17 -0.03
N ASN A 855 -16.96 -23.63 0.86
CA ASN A 855 -15.50 -23.65 0.68
C ASN A 855 -14.92 -25.08 0.70
N ALA A 856 -15.38 -25.94 1.61
CA ALA A 856 -14.96 -27.34 1.68
C ALA A 856 -15.36 -28.12 0.42
N SER A 857 -16.61 -27.95 -0.01
CA SER A 857 -17.11 -28.58 -1.25
C SER A 857 -16.33 -28.11 -2.47
N ALA A 858 -16.07 -26.80 -2.60
CA ALA A 858 -15.28 -26.26 -3.71
C ALA A 858 -13.83 -26.79 -3.69
N ASN A 859 -13.22 -26.95 -2.52
CA ASN A 859 -11.88 -27.54 -2.39
C ASN A 859 -11.85 -29.02 -2.83
N ALA A 860 -12.92 -29.77 -2.56
CA ALA A 860 -13.05 -31.16 -2.98
C ALA A 860 -13.31 -31.29 -4.49
N ILE A 861 -14.04 -30.34 -5.08
CA ILE A 861 -14.38 -30.33 -6.51
C ILE A 861 -13.20 -29.89 -7.38
N GLN A 862 -12.43 -28.88 -6.96
CA GLN A 862 -11.43 -28.20 -7.79
C GLN A 862 -10.41 -29.15 -8.44
N PRO A 863 -9.85 -30.18 -7.76
CA PRO A 863 -8.89 -31.09 -8.38
C PRO A 863 -9.47 -31.92 -9.55
N ALA A 864 -10.78 -32.11 -9.59
CA ALA A 864 -11.46 -32.85 -10.66
C ALA A 864 -11.80 -31.99 -11.89
N VAL A 865 -11.80 -30.65 -11.76
CA VAL A 865 -12.28 -29.74 -12.81
C VAL A 865 -11.44 -29.83 -14.09
N ALA A 866 -10.13 -30.03 -14.00
CA ALA A 866 -9.28 -30.25 -15.19
C ALA A 866 -9.78 -31.46 -16.02
N SER A 867 -10.19 -32.56 -15.36
CA SER A 867 -10.79 -33.73 -16.02
C SER A 867 -12.16 -33.40 -16.62
N TRP A 868 -12.96 -32.54 -15.95
CA TRP A 868 -14.23 -32.08 -16.51
C TRP A 868 -14.06 -31.27 -17.76
N ALA A 869 -13.04 -30.37 -17.78
CA ALA A 869 -12.70 -29.58 -18.96
C ALA A 869 -12.34 -30.46 -20.17
N ALA A 870 -11.67 -31.59 -19.94
CA ALA A 870 -11.30 -32.55 -20.97
C ALA A 870 -12.47 -33.46 -21.40
N ASN A 871 -13.20 -34.07 -20.45
CA ASN A 871 -14.15 -35.14 -20.70
C ASN A 871 -15.62 -34.70 -20.66
N ASN A 872 -15.95 -33.56 -20.03
CA ASN A 872 -17.29 -33.00 -19.90
C ASN A 872 -17.30 -31.52 -20.30
N ARG A 873 -16.74 -31.24 -21.48
CA ARG A 873 -16.48 -29.90 -21.97
C ARG A 873 -17.72 -28.99 -22.01
N GLU A 874 -18.87 -29.53 -22.33
CA GLU A 874 -20.12 -28.76 -22.39
C GLU A 874 -20.52 -28.24 -21.00
N ILE A 875 -20.47 -29.10 -20.00
CA ILE A 875 -20.78 -28.74 -18.59
C ILE A 875 -19.79 -27.69 -18.09
N PHE A 876 -18.49 -27.93 -18.33
CA PHE A 876 -17.43 -26.98 -17.94
C PHE A 876 -17.70 -25.60 -18.54
N ARG A 877 -17.95 -25.55 -19.86
CA ARG A 877 -18.21 -24.29 -20.57
C ARG A 877 -19.49 -23.62 -20.09
N GLU A 878 -20.56 -24.38 -19.88
CA GLU A 878 -21.82 -23.83 -19.38
C GLU A 878 -21.62 -23.15 -18.01
N VAL A 879 -20.93 -23.81 -17.08
CA VAL A 879 -20.71 -23.27 -15.75
C VAL A 879 -19.90 -21.97 -15.82
N VAL A 880 -18.84 -21.94 -16.64
CA VAL A 880 -18.02 -20.73 -16.83
C VAL A 880 -18.87 -19.60 -17.43
N LEU A 881 -19.61 -19.85 -18.50
CA LEU A 881 -20.41 -18.82 -19.17
C LEU A 881 -21.57 -18.32 -18.28
N ASN A 882 -22.17 -19.19 -17.48
CA ASN A 882 -23.21 -18.82 -16.52
C ASN A 882 -22.65 -17.97 -15.37
N HIS A 883 -21.37 -18.12 -15.01
CA HIS A 883 -20.71 -17.25 -14.05
C HIS A 883 -20.55 -15.83 -14.61
N MET A 884 -20.12 -15.70 -15.86
CA MET A 884 -19.85 -14.39 -16.46
C MET A 884 -21.12 -13.58 -16.73
N PRO A 885 -21.09 -12.22 -16.65
CA PRO A 885 -22.14 -11.37 -17.22
C PRO A 885 -22.27 -11.61 -18.72
N ARG A 886 -23.50 -11.69 -19.21
CA ARG A 886 -23.79 -12.03 -20.61
C ARG A 886 -23.12 -11.08 -21.61
N GLU A 887 -23.06 -9.78 -21.25
CA GLU A 887 -22.44 -8.77 -22.13
C GLU A 887 -20.95 -9.00 -22.27
N LEU A 888 -20.26 -9.43 -21.19
CA LEU A 888 -18.86 -9.82 -21.27
C LEU A 888 -18.67 -11.02 -22.18
N SER A 889 -19.43 -12.10 -21.93
CA SER A 889 -19.34 -13.32 -22.73
C SER A 889 -19.62 -13.07 -24.21
N LYS A 890 -20.58 -12.19 -24.53
CA LYS A 890 -20.88 -11.77 -25.90
C LYS A 890 -19.75 -10.97 -26.55
N THR A 891 -19.12 -10.09 -25.78
CA THR A 891 -18.05 -9.21 -26.29
C THR A 891 -16.75 -9.96 -26.55
N VAL A 892 -16.35 -10.87 -25.67
CA VAL A 892 -15.04 -11.54 -25.77
C VAL A 892 -15.10 -12.95 -26.35
N GLY A 893 -16.26 -13.62 -26.33
CA GLY A 893 -16.46 -14.95 -26.91
C GLY A 893 -15.50 -16.02 -26.36
N GLU A 894 -14.84 -16.74 -27.27
CA GLU A 894 -13.91 -17.83 -26.93
C GLU A 894 -12.64 -17.36 -26.22
N ARG A 895 -12.33 -16.08 -26.23
CA ARG A 895 -11.20 -15.52 -25.49
C ARG A 895 -11.27 -15.79 -23.98
N ILE A 896 -12.48 -15.98 -23.42
CA ILE A 896 -12.68 -16.40 -22.02
C ILE A 896 -11.82 -17.64 -21.71
N PHE A 897 -11.84 -18.64 -22.60
CA PHE A 897 -11.15 -19.91 -22.39
C PHE A 897 -9.70 -19.90 -22.83
N ALA A 898 -9.29 -18.93 -23.65
CA ALA A 898 -7.94 -18.80 -24.15
C ALA A 898 -7.06 -17.86 -23.30
N GLU A 899 -7.64 -16.80 -22.71
CA GLU A 899 -6.89 -15.72 -22.06
C GLU A 899 -6.97 -15.76 -20.54
N LEU A 900 -8.08 -16.28 -19.96
CA LEU A 900 -8.12 -16.42 -18.51
C LEU A 900 -7.18 -17.54 -18.05
N PRO A 901 -6.47 -17.37 -16.93
CA PRO A 901 -5.64 -18.43 -16.37
C PRO A 901 -6.45 -19.70 -16.10
N THR A 902 -5.89 -20.87 -16.42
CA THR A 902 -6.55 -22.17 -16.21
C THR A 902 -6.99 -22.33 -14.76
N ALA A 903 -6.12 -22.02 -13.81
CA ALA A 903 -6.44 -22.06 -12.39
C ALA A 903 -7.63 -21.15 -12.02
N TYR A 904 -7.77 -19.98 -12.66
CA TYR A 904 -8.93 -19.11 -12.45
C TYR A 904 -10.23 -19.77 -12.92
N LEU A 905 -10.23 -20.35 -14.13
CA LEU A 905 -11.39 -21.08 -14.68
C LEU A 905 -11.77 -22.29 -13.82
N GLU A 906 -10.80 -23.03 -13.33
CA GLU A 906 -11.04 -24.15 -12.42
C GLU A 906 -11.76 -23.72 -11.13
N TRP A 907 -11.33 -22.59 -10.53
CA TRP A 907 -11.98 -22.04 -9.35
C TRP A 907 -13.36 -21.44 -9.66
N VAL A 908 -13.58 -20.86 -10.85
CA VAL A 908 -14.90 -20.42 -11.31
C VAL A 908 -15.88 -21.61 -11.30
N VAL A 909 -15.45 -22.75 -11.84
CA VAL A 909 -16.28 -23.94 -11.88
C VAL A 909 -16.48 -24.51 -10.48
N ALA A 910 -15.41 -24.75 -9.73
CA ALA A 910 -15.49 -25.36 -8.42
C ALA A 910 -16.38 -24.56 -7.45
N LYS A 911 -16.21 -23.25 -7.38
CA LYS A 911 -17.01 -22.36 -6.52
C LYS A 911 -18.46 -22.21 -7.01
N GLY A 912 -18.63 -22.03 -8.33
CA GLY A 912 -19.96 -21.91 -8.92
C GLY A 912 -20.81 -23.16 -8.72
N VAL A 913 -20.21 -24.34 -8.83
CA VAL A 913 -20.91 -25.62 -8.61
C VAL A 913 -21.18 -25.83 -7.13
N ALA A 914 -20.19 -25.68 -6.26
CA ALA A 914 -20.32 -25.84 -4.82
C ALA A 914 -21.42 -24.92 -4.25
N SER A 915 -21.39 -23.63 -4.56
CA SER A 915 -22.39 -22.67 -4.06
C SER A 915 -23.78 -22.99 -4.60
N ARG A 916 -23.94 -23.34 -5.91
CA ARG A 916 -25.20 -23.72 -6.53
C ARG A 916 -25.84 -24.90 -5.81
N ILE A 917 -25.08 -25.98 -5.57
CA ILE A 917 -25.61 -27.20 -4.94
C ILE A 917 -25.94 -26.92 -3.47
N VAL A 918 -25.05 -26.31 -2.70
CA VAL A 918 -25.29 -26.03 -1.28
C VAL A 918 -26.49 -25.09 -1.08
N TYR A 919 -26.64 -24.05 -1.90
CA TYR A 919 -27.82 -23.15 -1.81
C TYR A 919 -29.15 -23.88 -2.12
N ARG A 920 -29.10 -24.91 -2.93
CA ARG A 920 -30.31 -25.63 -3.36
C ARG A 920 -30.65 -26.80 -2.46
N GLU A 921 -29.64 -27.59 -2.05
CA GLU A 921 -29.84 -28.86 -1.36
C GLU A 921 -29.60 -28.76 0.17
N GLY A 922 -29.03 -27.67 0.66
CA GLY A 922 -28.77 -27.41 2.08
C GLY A 922 -27.29 -27.49 2.49
N ILE A 923 -27.01 -26.96 3.69
CA ILE A 923 -25.66 -26.84 4.22
C ILE A 923 -24.97 -28.21 4.39
N ASP A 924 -25.75 -29.22 4.78
CA ASP A 924 -25.25 -30.53 5.13
C ASP A 924 -25.20 -31.53 3.96
N PHE A 925 -25.54 -31.11 2.72
CA PHE A 925 -25.64 -32.00 1.56
C PHE A 925 -24.37 -32.81 1.31
N PHE A 926 -23.20 -32.19 1.40
CA PHE A 926 -21.92 -32.85 1.22
C PHE A 926 -21.24 -33.27 2.55
N ALA A 927 -21.81 -32.93 3.70
CA ALA A 927 -21.12 -33.02 4.99
C ALA A 927 -20.66 -34.42 5.40
N SER A 928 -21.35 -35.43 4.92
CA SER A 928 -21.06 -36.86 5.21
C SER A 928 -20.29 -37.57 4.10
N MET A 929 -19.91 -36.87 3.01
CA MET A 929 -19.24 -37.46 1.87
C MET A 929 -17.73 -37.36 1.99
N GLU A 930 -17.03 -38.42 1.56
CA GLU A 930 -15.59 -38.33 1.37
C GLU A 930 -15.24 -37.32 0.26
N PRO A 931 -14.13 -36.58 0.34
CA PRO A 931 -13.77 -35.55 -0.65
C PRO A 931 -13.78 -36.03 -2.11
N SER A 932 -13.36 -37.27 -2.38
CA SER A 932 -13.40 -37.88 -3.73
C SER A 932 -14.83 -38.06 -4.24
N ALA A 933 -15.75 -38.45 -3.38
CA ALA A 933 -17.16 -38.65 -3.72
C ALA A 933 -17.89 -37.32 -3.95
N VAL A 934 -17.44 -36.21 -3.33
CA VAL A 934 -18.05 -34.88 -3.54
C VAL A 934 -17.93 -34.46 -5.00
N ALA A 935 -16.76 -34.60 -5.63
CA ALA A 935 -16.55 -34.21 -7.02
C ALA A 935 -17.40 -35.05 -8.00
N GLU A 936 -17.47 -36.36 -7.79
CA GLU A 936 -18.28 -37.27 -8.61
C GLU A 936 -19.77 -36.93 -8.47
N THR A 937 -20.24 -36.78 -7.24
CA THR A 937 -21.63 -36.40 -6.96
C THR A 937 -21.99 -35.05 -7.56
N ALA A 938 -21.09 -34.09 -7.50
CA ALA A 938 -21.30 -32.76 -8.09
C ALA A 938 -21.41 -32.83 -9.62
N LEU A 939 -20.59 -33.65 -10.29
CA LEU A 939 -20.71 -33.87 -11.74
C LEU A 939 -22.04 -34.52 -12.14
N ARG A 940 -22.42 -35.60 -11.44
CA ARG A 940 -23.73 -36.27 -11.65
C ARG A 940 -24.90 -35.29 -11.39
N TYR A 941 -24.79 -34.48 -10.37
CA TYR A 941 -25.78 -33.42 -10.10
C TYR A 941 -25.97 -32.47 -11.29
N LEU A 942 -24.89 -32.00 -11.89
CA LEU A 942 -24.94 -31.10 -13.05
C LEU A 942 -25.53 -31.79 -14.28
N GLN A 943 -25.20 -33.09 -14.50
CA GLN A 943 -25.76 -33.89 -15.60
C GLN A 943 -27.29 -34.05 -15.43
N LYS A 944 -27.75 -34.41 -14.24
CA LYS A 944 -29.18 -34.51 -13.94
C LYS A 944 -29.89 -33.15 -13.96
N GLU A 945 -29.20 -32.06 -13.61
CA GLU A 945 -29.78 -30.73 -13.74
C GLU A 945 -30.00 -30.32 -15.20
N LEU A 946 -29.08 -30.68 -16.10
CA LEU A 946 -29.24 -30.44 -17.54
C LEU A 946 -30.43 -31.25 -18.11
N GLU A 947 -30.54 -32.53 -17.75
CA GLU A 947 -31.67 -33.37 -18.12
C GLU A 947 -33.00 -32.77 -17.63
N MET A 948 -33.08 -32.39 -16.37
CA MET A 948 -34.26 -31.77 -15.76
C MET A 948 -34.65 -30.45 -16.46
N ARG A 949 -33.68 -29.63 -16.84
CA ARG A 949 -33.98 -28.40 -17.59
C ARG A 949 -34.55 -28.65 -18.97
N GLY A 950 -34.08 -29.71 -19.67
CA GLY A 950 -34.67 -30.17 -20.91
C GLY A 950 -36.14 -30.57 -20.72
N LEU A 951 -36.43 -31.41 -19.73
CA LEU A 951 -37.79 -31.82 -19.39
C LEU A 951 -38.69 -30.65 -18.99
N ILE A 952 -38.16 -29.68 -18.23
CA ILE A 952 -38.90 -28.44 -17.88
C ILE A 952 -39.27 -27.63 -19.13
N GLN A 953 -38.34 -27.51 -20.09
CA GLN A 953 -38.61 -26.80 -21.37
C GLN A 953 -39.66 -27.55 -22.21
N GLU A 954 -39.60 -28.88 -22.27
CA GLU A 954 -40.60 -29.68 -22.94
C GLU A 954 -41.98 -29.49 -22.30
N VAL A 955 -42.10 -29.56 -20.97
CA VAL A 955 -43.32 -29.29 -20.23
C VAL A 955 -43.85 -27.89 -20.52
N GLN A 956 -42.98 -26.86 -20.50
CA GLN A 956 -43.40 -25.49 -20.79
C GLN A 956 -43.90 -25.29 -22.22
N GLY A 957 -43.28 -25.98 -23.18
CA GLY A 957 -43.70 -26.01 -24.59
C GLY A 957 -44.93 -26.89 -24.88
N SER A 958 -45.37 -27.68 -23.91
CA SER A 958 -46.47 -28.63 -24.09
C SER A 958 -47.85 -27.95 -24.01
N LYS A 959 -48.89 -28.66 -24.49
CA LYS A 959 -50.30 -28.22 -24.38
C LYS A 959 -50.95 -28.68 -23.07
N LEU A 960 -50.21 -29.04 -22.06
CA LEU A 960 -50.75 -29.46 -20.77
C LEU A 960 -51.43 -28.28 -20.05
N GLN A 961 -52.65 -28.55 -19.48
CA GLN A 961 -53.45 -27.54 -18.81
C GLN A 961 -52.70 -26.77 -17.69
N HIS A 962 -51.73 -27.38 -17.06
CA HIS A 962 -50.96 -26.80 -15.96
C HIS A 962 -49.44 -26.76 -16.22
N ALA A 963 -49.01 -26.73 -17.49
CA ALA A 963 -47.62 -26.79 -17.91
C ALA A 963 -46.73 -25.86 -17.10
N ALA A 964 -47.06 -24.57 -17.00
CA ALA A 964 -46.29 -23.57 -16.25
C ALA A 964 -46.19 -23.93 -14.75
N ARG A 965 -47.25 -24.46 -14.14
CA ARG A 965 -47.26 -24.85 -12.72
C ARG A 965 -46.43 -26.11 -12.47
N ILE A 966 -46.53 -27.10 -13.38
CA ILE A 966 -45.72 -28.33 -13.33
C ILE A 966 -44.25 -27.97 -13.48
N ALA A 967 -43.90 -27.18 -14.48
CA ALA A 967 -42.54 -26.69 -14.70
C ALA A 967 -41.97 -25.97 -13.45
N ALA A 968 -42.75 -25.09 -12.83
CA ALA A 968 -42.37 -24.38 -11.62
C ALA A 968 -42.20 -25.30 -10.39
N LEU A 969 -42.96 -26.37 -10.31
CA LEU A 969 -42.79 -27.39 -9.25
C LEU A 969 -41.57 -28.26 -9.48
N LEU A 970 -41.31 -28.70 -10.73
CA LEU A 970 -40.08 -29.40 -11.08
C LEU A 970 -38.84 -28.57 -10.81
N GLU A 971 -38.85 -27.29 -11.15
CA GLU A 971 -37.75 -26.35 -10.90
C GLU A 971 -37.45 -26.20 -9.39
N ARG A 972 -38.49 -26.27 -8.53
CA ARG A 972 -38.39 -26.17 -7.07
C ARG A 972 -38.05 -27.48 -6.37
N ALA A 973 -38.34 -28.61 -6.97
CA ALA A 973 -38.21 -29.94 -6.35
C ALA A 973 -36.76 -30.31 -6.03
N GLY A 974 -35.78 -29.71 -6.71
CA GLY A 974 -34.35 -30.04 -6.56
C GLY A 974 -34.01 -31.37 -7.28
N ILE A 975 -32.74 -31.76 -7.22
CA ILE A 975 -32.18 -32.88 -7.98
C ILE A 975 -31.81 -34.04 -7.05
N ARG A 976 -31.88 -33.86 -5.75
CA ARG A 976 -31.45 -34.82 -4.75
C ARG A 976 -32.10 -36.22 -4.94
N ALA A 977 -33.40 -36.27 -5.26
CA ALA A 977 -34.10 -37.52 -5.50
C ALA A 977 -33.58 -38.24 -6.76
N ALA A 978 -33.27 -37.51 -7.83
CA ALA A 978 -32.74 -38.08 -9.06
C ALA A 978 -31.33 -38.67 -8.93
N LEU A 979 -30.56 -38.22 -7.92
CA LEU A 979 -29.23 -38.80 -7.62
C LEU A 979 -29.33 -40.19 -6.96
N LEU A 980 -30.48 -40.55 -6.42
CA LEU A 980 -30.74 -41.85 -5.77
C LEU A 980 -31.17 -42.91 -6.77
N GLU A 981 -31.46 -42.57 -8.02
CA GLU A 981 -31.76 -43.53 -9.06
C GLU A 981 -30.55 -44.43 -9.31
N ILE A 982 -30.78 -45.77 -9.14
CA ILE A 982 -29.81 -46.78 -9.56
C ILE A 982 -30.01 -46.94 -11.06
N GLU A 983 -28.96 -46.62 -11.85
CA GLU A 983 -28.97 -46.97 -13.28
C GLU A 983 -29.05 -48.49 -13.42
N THR A 984 -30.24 -48.97 -13.80
CA THR A 984 -30.48 -50.38 -14.09
C THR A 984 -30.07 -50.72 -15.51
#